data_e4a8474fdb76598c16bde0874992d1d0
#
_entry.id   e4a8474fdb76598c16bde0874992d1d0
#
_cell.length_a   1.000
_cell.length_b   1.000
_cell.length_c   1.000
_cell.angle_alpha   90.00
_cell.angle_beta   90.00
_cell.angle_gamma   90.00
#
_symmetry.space_group_name_H-M   'P 1'
#
loop_
_entity.id
_entity.type
_entity.pdbx_description
1 polymer ?
#
loop_
_entity_poly.entity_id
_entity_poly.type
_entity_poly.pdbx_seq_one_letter_code
_entity_poly.pdbx_strand_id
1 'polypeptide(L)'
;MLLCFAVSGRAVASPRFEADVLPVLYRHCFSCHSEKQAKPKGGLRFDSAAGLVDAAVITPGKPDESELLQRVSLPHTDEDVMPPLKGGAQPLSEGERALLRAWIADGAKLDGWVKFQHREAPRGEPSAPVARTAVPETARQVDALIDRHHTAKGTKLNAPASDEVFLRRLYLDVAGRIPSLEESTRFLADARADRRARLIDALLAGEGYVSHTYNWKADQLRLNPRALAGGQPAWLYDDWVKDAIRQGLPQDEMVRQLITATGYLWENGAAGFYLRDLGMPLDHASNLSRIFLGTRMECAQCHDNPLEPMTQKDFFQMAAFTAGVSNLNSPSGYSNDNVKQWPELKALLARMGKDAALQDGVSRAISFLKRLTTDTDKPLTFPATYVYDHAERGQPVLPRTLFGDEAQIIDGNHRRAFAEWMTSPRNPRFAKNAANRLWKRVMGAGLIEPVDSLTALPHPEHRELLEFLTSALIGFRFDERAFLAVLLNTRLYQSEAVRERPEPGSAFALHGPLLRRLSAEQIWDSHLVLLVPDLDERKSAVRHEGSLLNPERLRRLTAMTAEEIIARSRDEMAYRARRREHTLRLAEQKKEITAALAGGDAAEAGRLRAAHARENENFFSPELQALEMGGPESVPETDPRWKSLPRDFLRASEISLPLPLGHFLRQFGQSDRREIDAFNRDPNTTHALALMNGELVARVLAPDSHLRRQLASADGHSDRTTALIYRALLVRAPCDGELSAIANLTASSLTPVEDTIWALLNSPEFLFQR
;
A
#
# COMPACT_ATOMS: atom_id res chain seq x y z
N MET A 1 -1.33 6.25 66.15
CA MET A 1 -0.21 6.59 65.27
C MET A 1 -0.74 6.55 63.84
N LEU A 2 -1.29 7.70 63.37
CA LEU A 2 -1.85 7.86 62.07
C LEU A 2 -0.70 8.12 61.09
N LEU A 3 -0.48 7.20 60.12
CA LEU A 3 0.40 7.45 58.96
C LEU A 3 -0.40 8.26 57.93
N CYS A 4 -0.06 9.54 57.78
CA CYS A 4 -0.46 10.34 56.62
C CYS A 4 0.34 9.86 55.40
N PHE A 5 -0.30 9.21 54.44
CA PHE A 5 0.25 9.04 53.10
C PHE A 5 0.14 10.37 52.35
N ALA A 6 1.27 11.04 52.20
CA ALA A 6 1.40 12.15 51.27
C ALA A 6 1.32 11.61 49.85
N VAL A 7 0.21 11.81 49.17
CA VAL A 7 0.10 11.60 47.72
C VAL A 7 0.92 12.69 47.05
N SER A 8 2.11 12.33 46.58
CA SER A 8 2.93 13.20 45.74
C SER A 8 2.20 13.43 44.41
N GLY A 9 1.52 14.58 44.30
CA GLY A 9 0.93 15.01 43.05
C GLY A 9 2.05 15.19 42.00
N ARG A 10 2.12 14.30 41.02
CA ARG A 10 2.90 14.52 39.80
C ARG A 10 2.33 15.76 39.13
N ALA A 11 3.15 16.77 38.91
CA ALA A 11 2.81 17.92 38.06
C ALA A 11 2.55 17.40 36.64
N VAL A 12 1.26 17.33 36.28
CA VAL A 12 0.87 17.14 34.86
C VAL A 12 1.32 18.42 34.16
N ALA A 13 2.08 18.29 33.09
CA ALA A 13 2.49 19.42 32.26
C ALA A 13 1.24 20.22 31.87
N SER A 14 1.28 21.55 32.03
CA SER A 14 0.17 22.42 31.67
C SER A 14 -0.23 22.26 30.21
N PRO A 15 -1.51 22.10 29.85
CA PRO A 15 -1.96 21.98 28.50
C PRO A 15 -1.58 23.21 27.66
N ARG A 16 -0.99 23.00 26.49
CA ARG A 16 -0.69 24.09 25.55
C ARG A 16 -1.90 24.36 24.68
N PHE A 17 -2.25 25.62 24.46
CA PHE A 17 -3.48 25.97 23.78
C PHE A 17 -3.56 25.40 22.36
N GLU A 18 -2.60 25.78 21.48
CA GLU A 18 -2.64 25.34 20.07
C GLU A 18 -2.49 23.82 19.89
N ALA A 19 -1.73 23.20 20.78
CA ALA A 19 -1.38 21.80 20.62
C ALA A 19 -2.42 20.83 21.21
N ASP A 20 -3.07 21.23 22.29
CA ASP A 20 -3.89 20.33 23.10
C ASP A 20 -5.36 20.77 23.14
N VAL A 21 -5.63 22.08 23.32
CA VAL A 21 -6.98 22.64 23.52
C VAL A 21 -7.67 22.99 22.20
N LEU A 22 -6.96 23.68 21.30
CA LEU A 22 -7.50 24.13 20.00
C LEU A 22 -8.09 22.98 19.17
N PRO A 23 -7.51 21.79 19.11
CA PRO A 23 -8.11 20.64 18.41
C PRO A 23 -9.46 20.19 19.00
N VAL A 24 -9.66 20.31 20.31
CA VAL A 24 -10.93 19.99 20.95
C VAL A 24 -11.98 21.03 20.58
N LEU A 25 -11.64 22.32 20.67
CA LEU A 25 -12.52 23.42 20.27
C LEU A 25 -12.87 23.32 18.77
N TYR A 26 -11.90 23.01 17.95
CA TYR A 26 -12.11 22.82 16.52
C TYR A 26 -13.12 21.72 16.23
N ARG A 27 -12.93 20.54 16.83
CA ARG A 27 -13.77 19.35 16.58
C ARG A 27 -15.20 19.54 17.06
N HIS A 28 -15.39 20.15 18.21
CA HIS A 28 -16.69 20.16 18.90
C HIS A 28 -17.42 21.50 18.82
N CYS A 29 -16.70 22.61 18.60
CA CYS A 29 -17.28 23.96 18.78
C CYS A 29 -17.30 24.77 17.48
N PHE A 30 -16.30 24.67 16.60
CA PHE A 30 -16.14 25.58 15.47
C PHE A 30 -17.22 25.41 14.38
N SER A 31 -17.88 24.27 14.31
CA SER A 31 -19.01 24.07 13.37
C SER A 31 -20.16 25.08 13.60
N CYS A 32 -20.30 25.59 14.85
CA CYS A 32 -21.34 26.53 15.24
C CYS A 32 -20.77 27.88 15.70
N HIS A 33 -19.56 27.92 16.25
CA HIS A 33 -18.96 29.07 16.92
C HIS A 33 -17.65 29.54 16.21
N SER A 34 -17.70 29.74 14.92
CA SER A 34 -16.58 30.24 14.11
C SER A 34 -17.05 31.15 12.98
N GLU A 35 -16.13 31.79 12.28
CA GLU A 35 -16.42 32.62 11.08
C GLU A 35 -17.00 31.82 9.91
N LYS A 36 -17.02 30.47 9.95
CA LYS A 36 -17.73 29.64 8.99
C LYS A 36 -19.25 29.88 8.99
N GLN A 37 -19.77 30.37 10.11
CA GLN A 37 -21.17 30.75 10.26
C GLN A 37 -21.34 32.25 10.02
N ALA A 38 -22.16 32.64 9.05
CA ALA A 38 -22.50 34.05 8.83
C ALA A 38 -23.05 34.73 10.09
N LYS A 39 -23.73 33.97 10.95
CA LYS A 39 -24.14 34.35 12.29
C LYS A 39 -23.78 33.23 13.26
N PRO A 40 -22.66 33.32 13.96
CA PRO A 40 -22.28 32.32 14.95
C PRO A 40 -23.39 32.16 16.01
N LYS A 41 -23.65 30.89 16.36
CA LYS A 41 -24.72 30.61 17.34
C LYS A 41 -24.41 31.26 18.71
N GLY A 42 -25.41 31.88 19.32
CA GLY A 42 -25.21 32.65 20.51
C GLY A 42 -24.31 33.88 20.38
N GLY A 43 -23.91 34.27 19.17
CA GLY A 43 -22.94 35.33 18.96
C GLY A 43 -21.49 34.98 19.34
N LEU A 44 -21.23 33.74 19.77
CA LEU A 44 -19.95 33.32 20.32
C LEU A 44 -19.00 32.87 19.20
N ARG A 45 -17.73 33.27 19.32
CA ARG A 45 -16.65 32.88 18.40
C ARG A 45 -15.48 32.30 19.17
N PHE A 46 -15.07 31.10 18.79
CA PHE A 46 -13.96 30.38 19.43
C PHE A 46 -12.75 30.20 18.50
N ASP A 47 -12.85 30.72 17.29
CA ASP A 47 -11.84 30.62 16.24
C ASP A 47 -10.82 31.78 16.22
N SER A 48 -10.82 32.63 17.26
CA SER A 48 -9.81 33.68 17.47
C SER A 48 -9.63 33.98 18.94
N ALA A 49 -8.44 34.45 19.32
CA ALA A 49 -8.13 34.85 20.67
C ALA A 49 -9.09 35.95 21.16
N ALA A 50 -9.32 36.96 20.31
CA ALA A 50 -10.30 38.02 20.59
C ALA A 50 -11.72 37.43 20.81
N GLY A 51 -12.16 36.56 19.92
CA GLY A 51 -13.47 35.92 20.03
C GLY A 51 -13.63 35.06 21.30
N LEU A 52 -12.60 34.33 21.74
CA LEU A 52 -12.62 33.58 22.99
C LEU A 52 -12.69 34.49 24.22
N VAL A 53 -11.98 35.62 24.18
CA VAL A 53 -12.04 36.61 25.26
C VAL A 53 -13.40 37.30 25.28
N ASP A 54 -13.89 37.77 24.11
CA ASP A 54 -15.19 38.47 24.01
C ASP A 54 -16.39 37.56 24.35
N ALA A 55 -16.24 36.25 24.13
CA ALA A 55 -17.29 35.29 24.48
C ALA A 55 -17.62 35.24 25.96
N ALA A 56 -16.66 35.62 26.84
CA ALA A 56 -16.80 35.66 28.30
C ALA A 56 -17.31 34.34 28.94
N VAL A 57 -17.18 33.22 28.24
CA VAL A 57 -17.66 31.89 28.70
C VAL A 57 -16.56 31.10 29.42
N ILE A 58 -15.38 31.69 29.56
CA ILE A 58 -14.21 31.12 30.25
C ILE A 58 -13.79 32.10 31.33
N THR A 59 -13.73 31.63 32.58
CA THR A 59 -13.17 32.36 33.70
C THR A 59 -11.78 31.80 34.01
N PRO A 60 -10.68 32.49 33.60
CA PRO A 60 -9.33 31.99 33.81
C PRO A 60 -9.03 31.64 35.25
N GLY A 61 -8.45 30.47 35.49
CA GLY A 61 -8.13 29.96 36.83
C GLY A 61 -9.32 29.35 37.58
N LYS A 62 -10.55 29.44 37.03
CA LYS A 62 -11.77 28.98 37.69
C LYS A 62 -12.62 28.08 36.79
N PRO A 63 -12.26 26.81 36.68
CA PRO A 63 -12.97 25.87 35.82
C PRO A 63 -14.47 25.75 36.10
N ASP A 64 -14.83 25.67 37.37
CA ASP A 64 -16.23 25.46 37.78
C ASP A 64 -17.13 26.72 37.62
N GLU A 65 -16.53 27.91 37.49
CA GLU A 65 -17.21 29.15 37.14
C GLU A 65 -17.23 29.40 35.63
N SER A 66 -16.61 28.56 34.83
CA SER A 66 -16.55 28.73 33.37
C SER A 66 -17.74 28.08 32.68
N GLU A 67 -18.60 28.88 32.03
CA GLU A 67 -19.81 28.42 31.35
C GLU A 67 -19.49 27.37 30.27
N LEU A 68 -18.38 27.54 29.55
CA LEU A 68 -17.92 26.56 28.55
C LEU A 68 -17.82 25.17 29.19
N LEU A 69 -17.15 25.04 30.35
CA LEU A 69 -16.96 23.73 30.96
C LEU A 69 -18.27 23.20 31.59
N GLN A 70 -19.10 24.09 32.15
CA GLN A 70 -20.42 23.72 32.66
C GLN A 70 -21.28 23.11 31.54
N ARG A 71 -21.39 23.75 30.37
CA ARG A 71 -22.20 23.31 29.24
C ARG A 71 -21.73 21.99 28.66
N VAL A 72 -20.43 21.77 28.51
CA VAL A 72 -19.88 20.48 27.96
C VAL A 72 -19.95 19.35 29.00
N SER A 73 -20.27 19.64 30.24
CA SER A 73 -20.37 18.66 31.34
C SER A 73 -21.83 18.32 31.72
N LEU A 74 -22.81 18.96 31.08
CA LEU A 74 -24.22 18.65 31.30
C LEU A 74 -24.57 17.21 30.88
N PRO A 75 -25.59 16.60 31.50
CA PRO A 75 -26.12 15.32 31.08
C PRO A 75 -26.57 15.37 29.59
N HIS A 76 -26.40 14.28 28.87
CA HIS A 76 -26.75 14.21 27.44
C HIS A 76 -28.26 14.42 27.15
N THR A 77 -29.08 14.37 28.15
CA THR A 77 -30.54 14.65 28.10
C THR A 77 -30.88 16.11 28.31
N ASP A 78 -29.90 16.93 28.66
CA ASP A 78 -30.10 18.36 28.89
C ASP A 78 -30.16 19.12 27.57
N GLU A 79 -31.13 20.07 27.43
CA GLU A 79 -31.30 20.86 26.20
C GLU A 79 -30.16 21.86 25.98
N ASP A 80 -29.47 22.22 27.03
CA ASP A 80 -28.35 23.18 27.06
C ASP A 80 -26.97 22.53 26.92
N VAL A 81 -26.90 21.21 26.74
CA VAL A 81 -25.63 20.50 26.56
C VAL A 81 -24.92 20.94 25.28
N MET A 82 -23.60 21.09 25.36
CA MET A 82 -22.75 21.42 24.21
C MET A 82 -21.70 20.33 23.96
N PRO A 83 -21.49 19.91 22.68
CA PRO A 83 -22.27 20.27 21.49
C PRO A 83 -23.69 19.70 21.55
N PRO A 84 -24.69 20.37 20.90
CA PRO A 84 -26.03 19.84 20.83
C PRO A 84 -26.05 18.49 20.13
N LEU A 85 -26.57 17.45 20.77
CA LEU A 85 -26.55 16.08 20.22
C LEU A 85 -27.56 15.86 19.10
N LYS A 86 -28.47 16.81 18.85
CA LYS A 86 -29.37 16.83 17.68
C LYS A 86 -28.55 17.09 16.42
N GLY A 87 -28.46 16.10 15.53
CA GLY A 87 -27.72 16.20 14.25
C GLY A 87 -26.43 15.38 14.20
N GLY A 88 -26.19 14.46 15.13
CA GLY A 88 -25.07 13.51 15.09
C GLY A 88 -23.76 14.03 15.70
N ALA A 89 -23.77 15.18 16.39
CA ALA A 89 -22.60 15.64 17.11
C ALA A 89 -22.24 14.66 18.24
N GLN A 90 -20.95 14.41 18.41
CA GLN A 90 -20.45 13.55 19.48
C GLN A 90 -20.16 14.39 20.72
N PRO A 91 -20.52 13.92 21.91
CA PRO A 91 -20.16 14.60 23.15
C PRO A 91 -18.64 14.54 23.36
N LEU A 92 -18.12 15.49 24.17
CA LEU A 92 -16.71 15.44 24.56
C LEU A 92 -16.47 14.20 25.44
N SER A 93 -15.35 13.52 25.17
CA SER A 93 -14.87 12.45 26.04
C SER A 93 -14.50 12.98 27.46
N GLU A 94 -14.40 12.09 28.41
CA GLU A 94 -13.95 12.45 29.76
C GLU A 94 -12.55 13.08 29.77
N GLY A 95 -11.65 12.53 28.94
CA GLY A 95 -10.29 13.05 28.74
C GLY A 95 -10.27 14.46 28.16
N GLU A 96 -11.15 14.77 27.18
CA GLU A 96 -11.26 16.12 26.60
C GLU A 96 -11.84 17.13 27.62
N ARG A 97 -12.82 16.74 28.42
CA ARG A 97 -13.33 17.58 29.51
C ARG A 97 -12.27 17.84 30.58
N ALA A 98 -11.51 16.81 30.97
CA ALA A 98 -10.40 16.95 31.91
C ALA A 98 -9.29 17.85 31.36
N LEU A 99 -8.99 17.78 30.06
CA LEU A 99 -8.02 18.64 29.37
C LEU A 99 -8.47 20.12 29.43
N LEU A 100 -9.73 20.41 29.06
CA LEU A 100 -10.28 21.76 29.14
C LEU A 100 -10.24 22.29 30.56
N ARG A 101 -10.61 21.47 31.57
CA ARG A 101 -10.55 21.80 32.98
C ARG A 101 -9.14 22.18 33.41
N ALA A 102 -8.16 21.40 33.06
CA ALA A 102 -6.74 21.64 33.38
C ALA A 102 -6.21 22.92 32.73
N TRP A 103 -6.57 23.16 31.48
CA TRP A 103 -6.20 24.40 30.77
C TRP A 103 -6.82 25.64 31.40
N ILE A 104 -8.10 25.61 31.75
CA ILE A 104 -8.79 26.73 32.42
C ILE A 104 -8.17 26.96 33.80
N ALA A 105 -7.89 25.88 34.56
CA ALA A 105 -7.24 25.97 35.88
C ALA A 105 -5.85 26.62 35.83
N ASP A 106 -5.09 26.40 34.72
CA ASP A 106 -3.79 27.04 34.48
C ASP A 106 -3.90 28.47 33.92
N GLY A 107 -5.08 29.07 33.97
CA GLY A 107 -5.34 30.46 33.58
C GLY A 107 -5.78 30.63 32.12
N ALA A 108 -6.20 29.59 31.43
CA ALA A 108 -6.70 29.62 30.06
C ALA A 108 -5.73 30.35 29.11
N LYS A 109 -4.43 30.09 29.20
CA LYS A 109 -3.36 30.74 28.43
C LYS A 109 -3.49 30.40 26.97
N LEU A 110 -3.35 31.40 26.10
CA LEU A 110 -3.45 31.24 24.65
C LEU A 110 -2.06 31.18 23.99
N ASP A 111 -0.96 31.29 24.75
CA ASP A 111 0.44 31.13 24.32
C ASP A 111 0.81 31.98 23.05
N GLY A 112 0.20 33.17 22.94
CA GLY A 112 0.38 34.08 21.81
C GLY A 112 -0.45 33.75 20.56
N TRP A 113 -1.33 32.76 20.65
CA TRP A 113 -2.26 32.42 19.57
C TRP A 113 -3.23 33.59 19.30
N VAL A 114 -3.40 33.93 18.01
CA VAL A 114 -4.22 35.09 17.58
C VAL A 114 -5.52 34.63 16.93
N LYS A 115 -5.43 33.74 15.96
CA LYS A 115 -6.59 33.27 15.18
C LYS A 115 -6.32 31.89 14.61
N PHE A 116 -7.39 31.10 14.56
CA PHE A 116 -7.31 29.82 13.87
C PHE A 116 -6.99 30.00 12.40
N GLN A 117 -5.89 29.42 11.98
CA GLN A 117 -5.51 29.39 10.58
C GLN A 117 -5.96 28.05 10.02
N HIS A 118 -6.84 28.07 9.00
CA HIS A 118 -7.28 26.86 8.31
C HIS A 118 -6.12 26.17 7.57
N ARG A 119 -5.01 26.85 7.44
CA ARG A 119 -3.82 26.35 6.74
C ARG A 119 -2.76 25.92 7.76
N GLU A 120 -2.45 24.62 7.76
CA GLU A 120 -1.33 24.08 8.53
C GLU A 120 -0.02 24.76 8.09
N ALA A 121 0.77 25.25 9.04
CA ALA A 121 2.01 25.93 8.75
C ALA A 121 3.05 25.00 8.08
N PRO A 122 3.93 25.53 7.24
CA PRO A 122 5.05 24.75 6.71
C PRO A 122 5.96 24.32 7.86
N ARG A 123 6.65 23.19 7.69
CA ARG A 123 7.73 22.80 8.59
C ARG A 123 8.83 23.86 8.56
N GLY A 124 9.56 23.99 9.65
CA GLY A 124 10.76 24.81 9.72
C GLY A 124 11.82 24.37 8.70
N GLU A 125 13.00 25.01 8.74
CA GLU A 125 14.10 24.62 7.86
C GLU A 125 14.42 23.12 8.00
N PRO A 126 14.66 22.42 6.87
CA PRO A 126 14.94 21.00 6.90
C PRO A 126 16.25 20.70 7.63
N SER A 127 16.30 19.58 8.34
CA SER A 127 17.53 19.08 8.95
C SER A 127 18.63 18.92 7.91
N ALA A 128 19.88 19.14 8.32
CA ALA A 128 21.03 18.87 7.47
C ALA A 128 21.02 17.41 6.99
N PRO A 129 21.49 17.12 5.76
CA PRO A 129 21.57 15.77 5.25
C PRO A 129 22.40 14.86 6.15
N VAL A 130 21.89 13.64 6.40
CA VAL A 130 22.51 12.63 7.25
C VAL A 130 23.02 11.47 6.40
N ALA A 131 24.25 11.05 6.63
CA ALA A 131 24.83 9.91 5.91
C ALA A 131 24.25 8.59 6.43
N ARG A 132 24.20 7.55 5.58
CA ARG A 132 23.79 6.18 6.00
C ARG A 132 24.61 5.63 7.16
N THR A 133 25.87 6.05 7.31
CA THR A 133 26.74 5.68 8.45
C THR A 133 26.19 6.14 9.80
N ALA A 134 25.24 7.09 9.83
CA ALA A 134 24.60 7.56 11.04
C ALA A 134 23.39 6.70 11.48
N VAL A 135 23.03 5.64 10.75
CA VAL A 135 21.92 4.74 11.11
C VAL A 135 22.02 4.23 12.56
N PRO A 136 23.18 3.72 13.05
CA PRO A 136 23.27 3.25 14.43
C PRO A 136 23.07 4.36 15.47
N GLU A 137 23.54 5.57 15.19
CA GLU A 137 23.36 6.72 16.08
C GLU A 137 21.91 7.17 16.12
N THR A 138 21.28 7.27 14.95
CA THR A 138 19.84 7.64 14.85
C THR A 138 18.96 6.59 15.56
N ALA A 139 19.27 5.30 15.46
CA ALA A 139 18.57 4.25 16.19
C ALA A 139 18.70 4.42 17.71
N ARG A 140 19.92 4.75 18.24
CA ARG A 140 20.11 5.05 19.65
C ARG A 140 19.32 6.28 20.11
N GLN A 141 19.17 7.30 19.27
CA GLN A 141 18.35 8.47 19.58
C GLN A 141 16.86 8.12 19.65
N VAL A 142 16.36 7.25 18.77
CA VAL A 142 15.00 6.68 18.88
C VAL A 142 14.83 5.92 20.17
N ASP A 143 15.79 5.06 20.53
CA ASP A 143 15.78 4.32 21.79
C ASP A 143 15.76 5.23 23.01
N ALA A 144 16.51 6.34 23.00
CA ALA A 144 16.54 7.32 24.07
C ALA A 144 15.17 8.03 24.24
N LEU A 145 14.46 8.31 23.12
CA LEU A 145 13.09 8.85 23.16
C LEU A 145 12.11 7.87 23.82
N ILE A 146 12.23 6.59 23.45
CA ILE A 146 11.42 5.51 24.01
C ILE A 146 11.70 5.30 25.48
N ASP A 147 12.98 5.37 25.90
CA ASP A 147 13.36 5.28 27.33
C ASP A 147 12.78 6.42 28.16
N ARG A 148 12.79 7.65 27.62
CA ARG A 148 12.14 8.80 28.29
C ARG A 148 10.63 8.58 28.44
N HIS A 149 9.98 8.07 27.40
CA HIS A 149 8.56 7.71 27.46
C HIS A 149 8.29 6.70 28.58
N HIS A 150 9.06 5.60 28.63
CA HIS A 150 8.91 4.57 29.65
C HIS A 150 9.21 5.08 31.06
N THR A 151 10.25 5.91 31.21
CA THR A 151 10.59 6.54 32.50
C THR A 151 9.45 7.41 32.99
N ALA A 152 8.87 8.23 32.12
CA ALA A 152 7.74 9.10 32.47
C ALA A 152 6.48 8.31 32.86
N LYS A 153 6.26 7.13 32.29
CA LYS A 153 5.09 6.26 32.55
C LYS A 153 5.32 5.24 33.68
N GLY A 154 6.56 5.03 34.12
CA GLY A 154 6.88 3.96 35.03
C GLY A 154 6.74 2.56 34.41
N THR A 155 6.91 2.46 33.08
CA THR A 155 6.83 1.24 32.29
C THR A 155 8.19 0.84 31.75
N LYS A 156 8.30 -0.24 30.99
CA LYS A 156 9.56 -0.70 30.38
C LYS A 156 9.33 -1.44 29.08
N LEU A 157 10.35 -1.54 28.25
CA LEU A 157 10.40 -2.45 27.10
C LEU A 157 10.22 -3.91 27.54
N ASN A 158 9.64 -4.71 26.67
CA ASN A 158 9.69 -6.17 26.79
C ASN A 158 11.14 -6.66 26.75
N ALA A 159 11.36 -7.90 27.19
CA ALA A 159 12.68 -8.54 27.09
C ALA A 159 13.17 -8.56 25.63
N PRO A 160 14.49 -8.55 25.41
CA PRO A 160 15.04 -8.74 24.07
C PRO A 160 14.57 -10.07 23.46
N ALA A 161 14.16 -10.04 22.21
CA ALA A 161 13.80 -11.23 21.46
C ALA A 161 15.02 -12.14 21.23
N SER A 162 14.83 -13.46 21.28
CA SER A 162 15.85 -14.42 20.93
C SER A 162 16.31 -14.24 19.46
N ASP A 163 17.44 -14.80 19.09
CA ASP A 163 17.94 -14.71 17.72
C ASP A 163 17.04 -15.44 16.73
N GLU A 164 16.39 -16.51 17.15
CA GLU A 164 15.42 -17.24 16.34
C GLU A 164 14.17 -16.38 16.04
N VAL A 165 13.62 -15.72 17.06
CA VAL A 165 12.47 -14.82 16.94
C VAL A 165 12.84 -13.61 16.08
N PHE A 166 14.01 -13.00 16.35
CA PHE A 166 14.51 -11.86 15.57
C PHE A 166 14.70 -12.25 14.10
N LEU A 167 15.35 -13.37 13.81
CA LEU A 167 15.63 -13.84 12.45
C LEU A 167 14.33 -14.02 11.66
N ARG A 168 13.37 -14.77 12.23
CA ARG A 168 12.08 -15.01 11.59
C ARG A 168 11.33 -13.70 11.34
N ARG A 169 11.25 -12.82 12.33
CA ARG A 169 10.61 -11.51 12.23
C ARG A 169 11.23 -10.67 11.11
N LEU A 170 12.55 -10.59 11.10
CA LEU A 170 13.27 -9.77 10.13
C LEU A 170 13.04 -10.23 8.69
N TYR A 171 13.10 -11.55 8.44
CA TYR A 171 12.82 -12.09 7.11
C TYR A 171 11.37 -11.78 6.66
N LEU A 172 10.40 -11.94 7.56
CA LEU A 172 9.00 -11.63 7.27
C LEU A 172 8.78 -10.13 6.98
N ASP A 173 9.41 -9.23 7.74
CA ASP A 173 9.24 -7.79 7.56
C ASP A 173 10.00 -7.22 6.36
N VAL A 174 11.16 -7.79 6.05
CA VAL A 174 12.03 -7.26 4.99
C VAL A 174 11.88 -8.05 3.69
N ALA A 175 11.98 -9.39 3.75
CA ALA A 175 11.91 -10.25 2.57
C ALA A 175 10.50 -10.79 2.27
N GLY A 176 9.54 -10.65 3.21
CA GLY A 176 8.15 -11.10 3.04
C GLY A 176 7.97 -12.62 3.05
N ARG A 177 8.92 -13.36 3.59
CA ARG A 177 8.92 -14.83 3.72
C ARG A 177 9.68 -15.27 4.94
N ILE A 178 9.52 -16.52 5.35
CA ILE A 178 10.41 -17.12 6.33
C ILE A 178 11.83 -17.30 5.75
N PRO A 179 12.89 -17.36 6.58
CA PRO A 179 14.21 -17.74 6.09
C PRO A 179 14.24 -19.21 5.64
N SER A 180 15.08 -19.55 4.66
CA SER A 180 15.36 -20.94 4.32
C SER A 180 16.10 -21.66 5.46
N LEU A 181 16.18 -22.98 5.38
CA LEU A 181 16.94 -23.77 6.35
C LEU A 181 18.44 -23.37 6.36
N GLU A 182 19.00 -23.11 5.18
CA GLU A 182 20.39 -22.67 5.02
C GLU A 182 20.61 -21.26 5.60
N GLU A 183 19.70 -20.33 5.31
CA GLU A 183 19.74 -18.97 5.84
C GLU A 183 19.66 -18.98 7.37
N SER A 184 18.77 -19.78 7.93
CA SER A 184 18.60 -19.96 9.37
C SER A 184 19.85 -20.54 10.01
N THR A 185 20.40 -21.59 9.42
CA THR A 185 21.60 -22.27 9.92
C THR A 185 22.81 -21.34 9.88
N ARG A 186 22.99 -20.60 8.80
CA ARG A 186 24.09 -19.65 8.63
C ARG A 186 24.05 -18.54 9.67
N PHE A 187 22.91 -17.92 9.89
CA PHE A 187 22.77 -16.83 10.85
C PHE A 187 22.96 -17.28 12.29
N LEU A 188 22.38 -18.43 12.67
CA LEU A 188 22.48 -18.93 14.04
C LEU A 188 23.89 -19.49 14.39
N ALA A 189 24.66 -19.86 13.38
CA ALA A 189 26.07 -20.23 13.54
C ALA A 189 27.02 -19.02 13.56
N ASP A 190 26.57 -17.83 13.22
CA ASP A 190 27.38 -16.62 13.18
C ASP A 190 27.62 -16.09 14.61
N ALA A 191 28.88 -16.21 15.12
CA ALA A 191 29.26 -15.77 16.45
C ALA A 191 29.58 -14.26 16.56
N ARG A 192 29.47 -13.48 15.46
CA ARG A 192 29.80 -12.06 15.48
C ARG A 192 28.78 -11.26 16.27
N ALA A 193 29.26 -10.29 17.07
CA ALA A 193 28.39 -9.44 17.88
C ALA A 193 27.45 -8.55 17.03
N ASP A 194 27.84 -8.16 15.82
CA ASP A 194 27.13 -7.31 14.90
C ASP A 194 26.26 -8.10 13.87
N ARG A 195 26.07 -9.42 14.08
CA ARG A 195 25.36 -10.30 13.12
C ARG A 195 23.96 -9.83 12.78
N ARG A 196 23.22 -9.25 13.76
CA ARG A 196 21.86 -8.71 13.52
C ARG A 196 21.88 -7.50 12.58
N ALA A 197 22.76 -6.54 12.83
CA ALA A 197 22.91 -5.35 11.98
C ALA A 197 23.34 -5.72 10.56
N ARG A 198 24.31 -6.64 10.42
CA ARG A 198 24.75 -7.14 9.11
C ARG A 198 23.65 -7.86 8.35
N LEU A 199 22.79 -8.62 9.04
CA LEU A 199 21.66 -9.27 8.40
C LEU A 199 20.60 -8.25 7.94
N ILE A 200 20.33 -7.21 8.74
CA ILE A 200 19.45 -6.11 8.36
C ILE A 200 19.93 -5.48 7.04
N ASP A 201 21.21 -5.12 6.98
CA ASP A 201 21.79 -4.49 5.78
C ASP A 201 21.72 -5.42 4.56
N ALA A 202 22.06 -6.71 4.75
CA ALA A 202 22.03 -7.70 3.67
C ALA A 202 20.60 -7.89 3.10
N LEU A 203 19.60 -8.01 3.97
CA LEU A 203 18.20 -8.20 3.52
C LEU A 203 17.62 -6.94 2.87
N LEU A 204 17.93 -5.75 3.38
CA LEU A 204 17.50 -4.49 2.76
C LEU A 204 18.15 -4.26 1.38
N ALA A 205 19.29 -4.86 1.11
CA ALA A 205 19.95 -4.82 -0.20
C ALA A 205 19.44 -5.91 -1.16
N GLY A 206 18.71 -6.93 -0.67
CA GLY A 206 18.32 -8.11 -1.41
C GLY A 206 17.04 -7.95 -2.25
N GLU A 207 16.83 -8.88 -3.20
CA GLU A 207 15.62 -8.95 -4.03
C GLU A 207 14.35 -9.29 -3.21
N GLY A 208 14.50 -9.99 -2.08
CA GLY A 208 13.40 -10.22 -1.15
C GLY A 208 12.76 -8.90 -0.66
N TYR A 209 13.61 -7.90 -0.35
CA TYR A 209 13.13 -6.56 -0.01
C TYR A 209 12.37 -5.90 -1.17
N VAL A 210 12.87 -6.01 -2.39
CA VAL A 210 12.21 -5.44 -3.57
C VAL A 210 10.82 -6.06 -3.73
N SER A 211 10.72 -7.38 -3.67
CA SER A 211 9.48 -8.14 -3.80
C SER A 211 8.44 -7.76 -2.72
N HIS A 212 8.86 -7.77 -1.45
CA HIS A 212 7.94 -7.47 -0.35
C HIS A 212 7.53 -5.99 -0.32
N THR A 213 8.47 -5.08 -0.60
CA THR A 213 8.19 -3.64 -0.67
C THR A 213 7.30 -3.30 -1.86
N TYR A 214 7.47 -4.00 -3.00
CA TYR A 214 6.57 -3.85 -4.15
C TYR A 214 5.13 -4.22 -3.76
N ASN A 215 4.87 -5.34 -3.11
CA ASN A 215 3.52 -5.72 -2.68
C ASN A 215 2.87 -4.62 -1.81
N TRP A 216 3.63 -4.06 -0.87
CA TRP A 216 3.16 -2.99 0.00
C TRP A 216 2.90 -1.68 -0.76
N LYS A 217 3.82 -1.24 -1.64
CA LYS A 217 3.62 -0.03 -2.47
C LYS A 217 2.53 -0.22 -3.52
N ALA A 218 2.44 -1.42 -4.09
CA ALA A 218 1.44 -1.74 -5.11
C ALA A 218 0.00 -1.69 -4.57
N ASP A 219 -0.20 -2.03 -3.30
CA ASP A 219 -1.49 -1.86 -2.64
C ASP A 219 -1.81 -0.37 -2.44
N GLN A 220 -0.85 0.42 -1.97
CA GLN A 220 -1.02 1.87 -1.80
C GLN A 220 -1.26 2.60 -3.14
N LEU A 221 -0.47 2.28 -4.16
CA LEU A 221 -0.58 2.86 -5.50
C LEU A 221 -1.75 2.28 -6.31
N ARG A 222 -2.47 1.31 -5.76
CA ARG A 222 -3.62 0.66 -6.39
C ARG A 222 -3.24 0.04 -7.73
N LEU A 223 -2.07 -0.64 -7.79
CA LEU A 223 -1.52 -1.29 -8.98
C LEU A 223 -2.38 -2.50 -9.36
N ASN A 224 -3.42 -2.26 -10.14
CA ASN A 224 -4.28 -3.30 -10.69
C ASN A 224 -4.18 -3.28 -12.22
N PRO A 225 -3.54 -4.28 -12.85
CA PRO A 225 -3.34 -4.34 -14.29
C PRO A 225 -4.61 -4.24 -15.14
N ARG A 226 -5.73 -4.79 -14.66
CA ARG A 226 -7.01 -4.68 -15.37
C ARG A 226 -7.61 -3.28 -15.32
N ALA A 227 -7.29 -2.50 -14.30
CA ALA A 227 -7.76 -1.12 -14.20
C ALA A 227 -7.03 -0.19 -15.19
N LEU A 228 -5.84 -0.55 -15.65
CA LEU A 228 -5.14 0.18 -16.71
C LEU A 228 -5.82 0.01 -18.09
N ALA A 229 -7.00 -0.59 -18.12
CA ALA A 229 -7.96 -0.73 -19.20
C ALA A 229 -7.42 -1.34 -20.53
N GLY A 230 -8.00 -2.45 -20.92
CA GLY A 230 -8.01 -2.90 -22.32
C GLY A 230 -6.69 -3.42 -22.90
N GLY A 231 -5.96 -4.29 -22.16
CA GLY A 231 -4.85 -5.03 -22.77
C GLY A 231 -3.54 -4.25 -22.89
N GLN A 232 -3.38 -3.16 -22.11
CA GLN A 232 -2.10 -2.46 -22.04
C GLN A 232 -1.07 -3.30 -21.27
N PRO A 233 0.22 -3.14 -21.58
CA PRO A 233 1.29 -3.82 -20.86
C PRO A 233 1.46 -3.20 -19.46
N ALA A 234 0.48 -3.43 -18.59
CA ALA A 234 0.44 -2.90 -17.23
C ALA A 234 1.65 -3.32 -16.40
N TRP A 235 2.25 -4.45 -16.73
CA TRP A 235 3.51 -4.93 -16.18
C TRP A 235 4.67 -3.93 -16.33
N LEU A 236 4.62 -3.01 -17.31
CA LEU A 236 5.62 -1.94 -17.43
C LEU A 236 5.56 -0.95 -16.27
N TYR A 237 4.37 -0.70 -15.71
CA TYR A 237 4.24 0.10 -14.50
C TYR A 237 4.68 -0.70 -13.27
N ASP A 238 4.32 -1.98 -13.18
CA ASP A 238 4.77 -2.86 -12.10
C ASP A 238 6.31 -2.95 -12.07
N ASP A 239 6.94 -3.15 -13.23
CA ASP A 239 8.40 -3.21 -13.36
C ASP A 239 9.05 -1.87 -13.01
N TRP A 240 8.48 -0.74 -13.44
CA TRP A 240 8.99 0.57 -13.07
C TRP A 240 9.00 0.77 -11.54
N VAL A 241 7.93 0.35 -10.85
CA VAL A 241 7.88 0.43 -9.36
C VAL A 241 8.92 -0.50 -8.73
N LYS A 242 9.06 -1.74 -9.23
CA LYS A 242 10.09 -2.67 -8.74
C LYS A 242 11.50 -2.12 -8.97
N ASP A 243 11.76 -1.53 -10.14
CA ASP A 243 13.06 -0.95 -10.46
C ASP A 243 13.37 0.29 -9.61
N ALA A 244 12.40 1.15 -9.37
CA ALA A 244 12.56 2.28 -8.46
C ALA A 244 12.94 1.81 -7.04
N ILE A 245 12.31 0.75 -6.53
CA ILE A 245 12.66 0.14 -5.24
C ILE A 245 14.06 -0.48 -5.29
N ARG A 246 14.38 -1.23 -6.35
CA ARG A 246 15.68 -1.92 -6.53
C ARG A 246 16.84 -0.92 -6.56
N GLN A 247 16.67 0.17 -7.29
CA GLN A 247 17.65 1.25 -7.40
C GLN A 247 17.75 2.11 -6.14
N GLY A 248 16.82 1.93 -5.18
CA GLY A 248 16.76 2.75 -3.96
C GLY A 248 16.39 4.20 -4.26
N LEU A 249 15.49 4.40 -5.23
CA LEU A 249 15.00 5.74 -5.57
C LEU A 249 14.36 6.38 -4.32
N PRO A 250 14.83 7.58 -3.88
CA PRO A 250 14.24 8.25 -2.74
C PRO A 250 12.74 8.46 -2.93
N GLN A 251 11.98 8.37 -1.83
CA GLN A 251 10.53 8.42 -1.90
C GLN A 251 10.00 9.73 -2.50
N ASP A 252 10.61 10.87 -2.17
CA ASP A 252 10.25 12.17 -2.73
C ASP A 252 10.47 12.21 -4.25
N GLU A 253 11.56 11.63 -4.74
CA GLU A 253 11.85 11.55 -6.16
C GLU A 253 10.91 10.59 -6.88
N MET A 254 10.63 9.43 -6.28
CA MET A 254 9.63 8.50 -6.82
C MET A 254 8.27 9.19 -7.00
N VAL A 255 7.82 9.95 -6.00
CA VAL A 255 6.54 10.66 -6.05
C VAL A 255 6.57 11.80 -7.07
N ARG A 256 7.68 12.54 -7.19
CA ARG A 256 7.84 13.55 -8.26
C ARG A 256 7.67 12.92 -9.64
N GLN A 257 8.36 11.82 -9.90
CA GLN A 257 8.27 11.10 -11.18
C GLN A 257 6.86 10.60 -11.47
N LEU A 258 6.14 10.08 -10.47
CA LEU A 258 4.73 9.67 -10.63
C LEU A 258 3.83 10.86 -11.01
N ILE A 259 3.93 11.98 -10.29
CA ILE A 259 3.07 13.16 -10.50
C ILE A 259 3.38 13.84 -11.84
N THR A 260 4.64 13.90 -12.25
CA THR A 260 5.06 14.61 -13.48
C THR A 260 5.13 13.69 -14.71
N ALA A 261 4.77 12.41 -14.57
CA ALA A 261 4.88 11.44 -15.65
C ALA A 261 4.10 11.85 -16.91
N THR A 262 4.79 11.77 -18.05
CA THR A 262 4.23 11.97 -19.40
C THR A 262 4.74 10.88 -20.34
N GLY A 263 4.16 10.77 -21.51
CA GLY A 263 4.57 9.82 -22.54
C GLY A 263 3.77 8.54 -22.55
N TYR A 264 4.22 7.62 -23.39
CA TYR A 264 3.65 6.28 -23.44
C TYR A 264 4.17 5.41 -22.30
N LEU A 265 3.36 4.45 -21.87
CA LEU A 265 3.70 3.54 -20.77
C LEU A 265 5.02 2.77 -21.00
N TRP A 266 5.33 2.40 -22.25
CA TRP A 266 6.57 1.72 -22.61
C TRP A 266 7.80 2.63 -22.72
N GLU A 267 7.60 3.94 -22.72
CA GLU A 267 8.67 4.94 -22.66
C GLU A 267 8.90 5.39 -21.22
N ASN A 268 7.82 5.53 -20.48
CA ASN A 268 7.83 5.98 -19.08
C ASN A 268 6.80 5.17 -18.26
N GLY A 269 7.26 4.14 -17.57
CA GLY A 269 6.39 3.28 -16.74
C GLY A 269 5.62 4.03 -15.67
N ALA A 270 6.16 5.15 -15.15
CA ALA A 270 5.48 6.00 -14.16
C ALA A 270 4.14 6.58 -14.68
N ALA A 271 3.95 6.70 -16.00
CA ALA A 271 2.69 7.15 -16.60
C ALA A 271 1.50 6.25 -16.25
N GLY A 272 1.77 5.01 -15.84
CA GLY A 272 0.77 4.08 -15.31
C GLY A 272 0.00 4.61 -14.11
N PHE A 273 0.57 5.51 -13.33
CA PHE A 273 -0.08 6.16 -12.19
C PHE A 273 -1.33 6.93 -12.60
N TYR A 274 -1.26 7.70 -13.68
CA TYR A 274 -2.43 8.41 -14.23
C TYR A 274 -3.38 7.48 -14.98
N LEU A 275 -2.87 6.44 -15.64
CA LEU A 275 -3.68 5.47 -16.34
C LEU A 275 -4.57 4.64 -15.39
N ARG A 276 -4.22 4.58 -14.10
CA ARG A 276 -5.01 3.89 -13.07
C ARG A 276 -6.38 4.55 -12.84
N ASP A 277 -6.42 5.87 -12.80
CA ASP A 277 -7.62 6.68 -12.56
C ASP A 277 -8.11 7.38 -13.84
N LEU A 278 -8.00 6.66 -14.97
CA LEU A 278 -8.32 7.15 -16.30
C LEU A 278 -9.71 7.76 -16.38
N GLY A 279 -9.80 9.03 -16.73
CA GLY A 279 -11.07 9.77 -16.84
C GLY A 279 -11.68 10.20 -15.50
N MET A 280 -10.99 9.98 -14.37
CA MET A 280 -11.44 10.33 -13.00
C MET A 280 -10.44 11.25 -12.29
N PRO A 281 -10.22 12.50 -12.78
CA PRO A 281 -9.21 13.38 -12.23
C PRO A 281 -9.46 13.80 -10.77
N LEU A 282 -10.71 13.87 -10.34
CA LEU A 282 -11.06 14.20 -8.96
C LEU A 282 -10.73 13.05 -8.00
N ASP A 283 -11.08 11.81 -8.38
CA ASP A 283 -10.70 10.62 -7.60
C ASP A 283 -9.18 10.45 -7.55
N HIS A 284 -8.48 10.75 -8.65
CA HIS A 284 -7.02 10.74 -8.70
C HIS A 284 -6.43 11.72 -7.67
N ALA A 285 -6.93 12.97 -7.62
CA ALA A 285 -6.46 13.96 -6.65
C ALA A 285 -6.72 13.53 -5.19
N SER A 286 -7.90 12.96 -4.90
CA SER A 286 -8.25 12.38 -3.59
C SER A 286 -7.29 11.25 -3.20
N ASN A 287 -7.10 10.27 -4.09
CA ASN A 287 -6.20 9.14 -3.84
C ASN A 287 -4.74 9.59 -3.62
N LEU A 288 -4.27 10.52 -4.44
CA LEU A 288 -2.92 11.07 -4.32
C LEU A 288 -2.70 11.74 -2.95
N SER A 289 -3.66 12.56 -2.51
CA SER A 289 -3.60 13.22 -1.20
C SER A 289 -3.67 12.21 -0.06
N ARG A 290 -4.51 11.19 -0.16
CA ARG A 290 -4.64 10.13 0.83
C ARG A 290 -3.38 9.27 0.93
N ILE A 291 -2.77 8.89 -0.20
CA ILE A 291 -1.55 8.07 -0.24
C ILE A 291 -0.35 8.82 0.33
N PHE A 292 -0.09 10.05 -0.16
CA PHE A 292 1.17 10.73 0.10
C PHE A 292 1.09 11.79 1.19
N LEU A 293 -0.08 12.36 1.44
CA LEU A 293 -0.26 13.41 2.45
C LEU A 293 -1.07 12.96 3.66
N GLY A 294 -1.57 11.71 3.67
CA GLY A 294 -2.45 11.24 4.75
C GLY A 294 -3.65 12.16 4.94
N THR A 295 -4.26 12.60 3.84
CA THR A 295 -5.36 13.57 3.86
C THR A 295 -6.54 13.01 3.09
N ARG A 296 -7.64 12.79 3.77
CA ARG A 296 -8.90 12.34 3.18
C ARG A 296 -9.70 13.53 2.67
N MET A 297 -9.85 13.62 1.35
CA MET A 297 -10.50 14.74 0.67
C MET A 297 -11.86 14.39 0.09
N GLU A 298 -12.27 13.13 0.12
CA GLU A 298 -13.40 12.59 -0.63
C GLU A 298 -14.71 13.30 -0.33
N CYS A 299 -14.97 13.63 0.97
CA CYS A 299 -16.19 14.36 1.37
C CYS A 299 -16.26 15.77 0.75
N ALA A 300 -15.08 16.41 0.62
CA ALA A 300 -14.99 17.76 0.08
C ALA A 300 -15.23 17.86 -1.44
N GLN A 301 -15.31 16.72 -2.13
CA GLN A 301 -15.68 16.70 -3.54
C GLN A 301 -17.13 17.17 -3.78
N CYS A 302 -18.04 16.89 -2.85
CA CYS A 302 -19.47 17.19 -3.02
C CYS A 302 -19.97 18.34 -2.13
N HIS A 303 -19.38 18.52 -0.93
CA HIS A 303 -19.77 19.54 0.04
C HIS A 303 -18.58 19.85 0.96
N ASP A 304 -18.65 20.93 1.74
CA ASP A 304 -17.62 21.22 2.73
C ASP A 304 -17.47 20.03 3.68
N ASN A 305 -16.21 19.65 3.97
CA ASN A 305 -15.95 18.49 4.82
C ASN A 305 -16.45 18.74 6.25
N PRO A 306 -17.37 17.90 6.78
CA PRO A 306 -17.91 18.11 8.12
C PRO A 306 -16.92 17.76 9.24
N LEU A 307 -15.88 16.98 8.93
CA LEU A 307 -14.94 16.44 9.92
C LEU A 307 -13.59 17.17 9.92
N GLU A 308 -13.26 17.85 8.81
CA GLU A 308 -11.97 18.50 8.61
C GLU A 308 -12.14 19.93 8.09
N PRO A 309 -11.19 20.84 8.34
CA PRO A 309 -11.27 22.23 7.89
C PRO A 309 -10.97 22.36 6.39
N MET A 310 -11.75 21.68 5.56
CA MET A 310 -11.60 21.65 4.12
C MET A 310 -12.95 21.95 3.46
N THR A 311 -12.99 22.98 2.65
CA THR A 311 -14.16 23.33 1.86
C THR A 311 -14.18 22.60 0.52
N GLN A 312 -15.34 22.55 -0.14
CA GLN A 312 -15.43 22.07 -1.51
C GLN A 312 -14.52 22.87 -2.44
N LYS A 313 -14.37 24.18 -2.21
CA LYS A 313 -13.43 25.02 -2.95
C LYS A 313 -11.99 24.56 -2.80
N ASP A 314 -11.54 24.27 -1.59
CA ASP A 314 -10.19 23.80 -1.32
C ASP A 314 -9.90 22.49 -2.06
N PHE A 315 -10.89 21.57 -2.09
CA PHE A 315 -10.78 20.34 -2.87
C PHE A 315 -10.54 20.59 -4.36
N PHE A 316 -11.39 21.44 -4.98
CA PHE A 316 -11.26 21.75 -6.41
C PHE A 316 -9.95 22.47 -6.70
N GLN A 317 -9.48 23.38 -5.82
CA GLN A 317 -8.21 24.06 -5.97
C GLN A 317 -7.03 23.10 -5.93
N MET A 318 -7.05 22.09 -5.05
CA MET A 318 -6.03 21.03 -5.04
C MET A 318 -6.10 20.15 -6.29
N ALA A 319 -7.31 19.73 -6.70
CA ALA A 319 -7.50 18.90 -7.87
C ALA A 319 -7.07 19.60 -9.17
N ALA A 320 -7.13 20.92 -9.22
CA ALA A 320 -6.76 21.72 -10.39
C ALA A 320 -5.28 21.59 -10.76
N PHE A 321 -4.40 21.18 -9.84
CA PHE A 321 -2.99 20.92 -10.17
C PHE A 321 -2.80 19.74 -11.12
N THR A 322 -3.65 18.70 -11.01
CA THR A 322 -3.52 17.44 -11.76
C THR A 322 -4.64 17.19 -12.76
N ALA A 323 -5.71 17.97 -12.72
CA ALA A 323 -6.88 17.79 -13.57
C ALA A 323 -6.60 18.04 -15.06
N GLY A 324 -5.56 18.81 -15.40
CA GLY A 324 -5.12 19.09 -16.77
C GLY A 324 -4.43 17.89 -17.45
N VAL A 325 -4.37 16.72 -16.83
CA VAL A 325 -3.83 15.52 -17.47
C VAL A 325 -4.83 14.87 -18.39
N SER A 326 -4.46 14.69 -19.64
CA SER A 326 -5.20 13.87 -20.60
C SER A 326 -4.53 12.51 -20.74
N ASN A 327 -5.33 11.49 -20.66
CA ASN A 327 -4.92 10.11 -20.96
C ASN A 327 -5.62 9.65 -22.25
N LEU A 328 -5.71 10.45 -23.23
CA LEU A 328 -6.13 10.25 -24.62
C LEU A 328 -7.08 9.08 -24.89
N ASN A 329 -7.97 8.80 -23.96
CA ASN A 329 -8.99 7.77 -24.12
C ASN A 329 -10.34 8.43 -24.34
N SER A 330 -10.58 8.95 -25.55
CA SER A 330 -11.92 9.32 -25.93
C SER A 330 -12.64 8.08 -26.46
N PRO A 331 -13.81 7.72 -25.93
CA PRO A 331 -14.67 6.69 -26.53
C PRO A 331 -15.07 7.04 -27.96
N SER A 332 -15.06 8.34 -28.31
CA SER A 332 -15.48 8.89 -29.60
C SER A 332 -14.37 9.06 -30.64
N GLY A 333 -13.10 8.66 -30.33
CA GLY A 333 -12.02 8.77 -31.30
C GLY A 333 -10.74 9.39 -30.75
N TYR A 334 -9.80 9.65 -31.65
CA TYR A 334 -8.51 10.25 -31.35
C TYR A 334 -8.66 11.76 -31.17
N SER A 335 -8.05 12.30 -30.12
CA SER A 335 -8.04 13.74 -29.89
C SER A 335 -7.03 14.46 -30.79
N ASN A 336 -7.12 15.78 -30.87
CA ASN A 336 -6.11 16.60 -31.57
C ASN A 336 -4.69 16.41 -30.97
N ASP A 337 -4.59 16.07 -29.71
CA ASP A 337 -3.29 15.83 -29.06
C ASP A 337 -2.67 14.51 -29.49
N ASN A 338 -3.46 13.46 -29.76
CA ASN A 338 -2.94 12.27 -30.43
C ASN A 338 -2.36 12.59 -31.80
N VAL A 339 -3.04 13.45 -32.58
CA VAL A 339 -2.58 13.86 -33.92
C VAL A 339 -1.27 14.67 -33.85
N LYS A 340 -1.11 15.54 -32.84
CA LYS A 340 0.12 16.29 -32.60
C LYS A 340 1.31 15.38 -32.25
N GLN A 341 1.06 14.39 -31.39
CA GLN A 341 2.07 13.45 -30.91
C GLN A 341 2.41 12.36 -31.94
N TRP A 342 1.47 12.03 -32.82
CA TRP A 342 1.65 11.04 -33.86
C TRP A 342 1.08 11.54 -35.21
N PRO A 343 1.93 12.19 -36.03
CA PRO A 343 1.52 12.80 -37.30
C PRO A 343 0.84 11.82 -38.28
N GLU A 344 1.30 10.57 -38.31
CA GLU A 344 0.73 9.53 -39.18
C GLU A 344 -0.73 9.18 -38.85
N LEU A 345 -1.19 9.47 -37.64
CA LEU A 345 -2.57 9.24 -37.24
C LEU A 345 -3.58 10.00 -38.11
N LYS A 346 -3.25 11.24 -38.49
CA LYS A 346 -4.09 12.05 -39.39
C LYS A 346 -4.24 11.41 -40.77
N ALA A 347 -3.13 10.93 -41.34
CA ALA A 347 -3.14 10.22 -42.63
C ALA A 347 -3.92 8.89 -42.54
N LEU A 348 -3.75 8.16 -41.44
CA LEU A 348 -4.46 6.93 -41.16
C LEU A 348 -5.97 7.14 -41.06
N LEU A 349 -6.42 8.13 -40.30
CA LEU A 349 -7.84 8.48 -40.15
C LEU A 349 -8.46 8.89 -41.50
N ALA A 350 -7.75 9.68 -42.30
CA ALA A 350 -8.22 10.08 -43.62
C ALA A 350 -8.39 8.89 -44.59
N ARG A 351 -7.48 7.91 -44.53
CA ARG A 351 -7.48 6.73 -45.41
C ARG A 351 -8.48 5.65 -45.03
N MET A 352 -8.84 5.56 -43.74
CA MET A 352 -9.85 4.61 -43.27
C MET A 352 -11.25 4.92 -43.83
N GLY A 353 -11.54 6.17 -44.14
CA GLY A 353 -12.82 6.60 -44.73
C GLY A 353 -14.00 6.12 -43.86
N LYS A 354 -15.03 5.60 -44.53
CA LYS A 354 -16.25 5.07 -43.89
C LYS A 354 -16.31 3.54 -43.80
N ASP A 355 -15.18 2.85 -44.08
CA ASP A 355 -15.09 1.39 -43.96
C ASP A 355 -15.08 0.99 -42.47
N ALA A 356 -16.25 0.58 -41.97
CA ALA A 356 -16.40 0.21 -40.55
C ALA A 356 -15.55 -0.99 -40.13
N ALA A 357 -15.33 -1.96 -41.03
CA ALA A 357 -14.49 -3.13 -40.74
C ALA A 357 -13.02 -2.72 -40.61
N LEU A 358 -12.54 -1.90 -41.54
CA LEU A 358 -11.20 -1.37 -41.50
C LEU A 358 -11.00 -0.46 -40.27
N GLN A 359 -11.98 0.37 -39.93
CA GLN A 359 -11.96 1.21 -38.70
C GLN A 359 -11.82 0.36 -37.45
N ASP A 360 -12.58 -0.74 -37.35
CA ASP A 360 -12.48 -1.67 -36.22
C ASP A 360 -11.11 -2.35 -36.17
N GLY A 361 -10.61 -2.86 -37.30
CA GLY A 361 -9.30 -3.48 -37.41
C GLY A 361 -8.16 -2.53 -37.02
N VAL A 362 -8.14 -1.32 -37.60
CA VAL A 362 -7.15 -0.28 -37.28
C VAL A 362 -7.27 0.14 -35.82
N SER A 363 -8.47 0.39 -35.29
CA SER A 363 -8.68 0.77 -33.90
C SER A 363 -8.10 -0.25 -32.92
N ARG A 364 -8.15 -1.53 -33.25
CA ARG A 364 -7.55 -2.60 -32.45
C ARG A 364 -6.03 -2.62 -32.60
N ALA A 365 -5.52 -2.56 -33.84
CA ALA A 365 -4.10 -2.59 -34.13
C ALA A 365 -3.31 -1.48 -33.41
N ILE A 366 -3.94 -0.32 -33.21
CA ILE A 366 -3.34 0.84 -32.55
C ILE A 366 -3.93 1.15 -31.18
N SER A 367 -4.68 0.21 -30.59
CA SER A 367 -5.32 0.42 -29.28
C SER A 367 -4.34 0.81 -28.18
N PHE A 368 -3.11 0.31 -28.25
CA PHE A 368 -2.01 0.64 -27.33
C PHE A 368 -1.57 2.11 -27.46
N LEU A 369 -1.68 2.73 -28.65
CA LEU A 369 -1.34 4.16 -28.86
C LEU A 369 -2.35 5.12 -28.25
N LYS A 370 -3.53 4.65 -27.86
CA LYS A 370 -4.57 5.46 -27.20
C LYS A 370 -4.22 5.83 -25.76
N ARG A 371 -3.12 5.37 -25.22
CA ARG A 371 -2.73 5.50 -23.82
C ARG A 371 -1.50 6.38 -23.63
N LEU A 372 -1.56 7.58 -24.18
CA LEU A 372 -0.54 8.59 -23.98
C LEU A 372 -0.95 9.51 -22.83
N THR A 373 -0.14 9.60 -21.79
CA THR A 373 -0.30 10.59 -20.72
C THR A 373 0.35 11.91 -21.16
N THR A 374 -0.43 12.98 -21.22
CA THR A 374 0.04 14.30 -21.62
C THR A 374 -0.67 15.41 -20.87
N ASP A 375 -0.04 16.57 -20.76
CA ASP A 375 -0.68 17.77 -20.24
C ASP A 375 -1.59 18.41 -21.28
N THR A 376 -2.68 19.01 -20.81
CA THR A 376 -3.61 19.80 -21.63
C THR A 376 -3.84 21.15 -20.97
N ASP A 377 -4.18 22.14 -21.81
CA ASP A 377 -4.53 23.50 -21.35
C ASP A 377 -5.98 23.57 -20.83
N LYS A 378 -6.69 22.46 -20.72
CA LYS A 378 -8.08 22.42 -20.26
C LYS A 378 -8.14 22.65 -18.75
N PRO A 379 -8.67 23.79 -18.27
CA PRO A 379 -8.78 24.04 -16.84
C PRO A 379 -9.87 23.16 -16.22
N LEU A 380 -9.70 22.83 -14.93
CA LEU A 380 -10.77 22.34 -14.11
C LEU A 380 -11.77 23.48 -13.88
N THR A 381 -13.07 23.17 -13.88
CA THR A 381 -14.13 24.15 -13.59
C THR A 381 -14.94 23.69 -12.38
N PHE A 382 -15.51 24.66 -11.63
CA PHE A 382 -16.46 24.33 -10.56
C PHE A 382 -17.67 23.61 -11.12
N PRO A 383 -18.20 22.58 -10.45
CA PRO A 383 -19.32 21.81 -10.96
C PRO A 383 -20.61 22.64 -11.01
N ALA A 384 -21.55 22.25 -11.89
CA ALA A 384 -22.87 22.87 -11.97
C ALA A 384 -23.66 22.75 -10.66
N THR A 385 -23.33 21.80 -9.83
CA THR A 385 -23.93 21.54 -8.51
C THR A 385 -23.30 22.34 -7.37
N TYR A 386 -22.31 23.22 -7.67
CA TYR A 386 -21.67 24.04 -6.65
C TYR A 386 -22.67 25.01 -6.01
N VAL A 387 -22.78 25.02 -4.70
CA VAL A 387 -23.85 25.75 -3.97
C VAL A 387 -23.35 26.89 -3.10
N TYR A 388 -22.04 27.07 -2.96
CA TYR A 388 -21.45 28.07 -2.07
C TYR A 388 -21.16 29.39 -2.80
N ASP A 389 -21.31 30.54 -2.09
CA ASP A 389 -21.21 31.88 -2.66
C ASP A 389 -19.75 32.34 -2.95
N HIS A 390 -18.74 31.57 -2.53
CA HIS A 390 -17.34 31.95 -2.66
C HIS A 390 -16.68 31.53 -3.99
N ALA A 391 -17.44 30.94 -4.92
CA ALA A 391 -17.06 30.68 -6.30
C ALA A 391 -18.30 30.56 -7.20
N GLU A 392 -18.14 30.82 -8.49
CA GLU A 392 -19.23 30.71 -9.47
C GLU A 392 -19.19 29.36 -10.20
N ARG A 393 -20.37 28.80 -10.46
CA ARG A 393 -20.54 27.55 -11.22
C ARG A 393 -19.93 27.66 -12.61
N GLY A 394 -19.19 26.66 -13.03
CA GLY A 394 -18.57 26.61 -14.37
C GLY A 394 -17.36 27.52 -14.54
N GLN A 395 -16.99 28.32 -13.56
CA GLN A 395 -15.78 29.13 -13.60
C GLN A 395 -14.52 28.26 -13.50
N PRO A 396 -13.42 28.63 -14.19
CA PRO A 396 -12.14 27.98 -14.04
C PRO A 396 -11.64 28.02 -12.58
N VAL A 397 -11.09 26.90 -12.11
CA VAL A 397 -10.52 26.77 -10.80
C VAL A 397 -9.04 27.11 -10.86
N LEU A 398 -8.60 28.09 -10.11
CA LEU A 398 -7.18 28.39 -9.92
C LEU A 398 -6.60 27.40 -8.92
N PRO A 399 -5.48 26.70 -9.25
CA PRO A 399 -4.85 25.78 -8.33
C PRO A 399 -4.31 26.49 -7.09
N ARG A 400 -4.54 25.89 -5.93
CA ARG A 400 -4.04 26.36 -4.64
C ARG A 400 -3.78 25.18 -3.72
N THR A 401 -2.73 25.25 -2.92
CA THR A 401 -2.38 24.21 -1.96
C THR A 401 -3.11 24.38 -0.64
N LEU A 402 -3.41 23.26 0.05
CA LEU A 402 -4.21 23.26 1.28
C LEU A 402 -3.43 23.72 2.51
N PHE A 403 -2.14 23.44 2.57
CA PHE A 403 -1.30 23.68 3.74
C PHE A 403 0.15 23.91 3.35
N GLY A 404 0.96 24.32 4.32
CA GLY A 404 2.37 24.63 4.11
C GLY A 404 2.58 25.86 3.22
N ASP A 405 3.67 25.88 2.48
CA ASP A 405 3.94 26.92 1.50
C ASP A 405 2.98 26.82 0.30
N GLU A 406 2.78 27.91 -0.45
CA GLU A 406 2.08 27.85 -1.73
C GLU A 406 2.98 27.20 -2.79
N ALA A 407 2.40 26.36 -3.65
CA ALA A 407 3.12 25.83 -4.80
C ALA A 407 3.45 26.94 -5.78
N GLN A 408 4.72 26.98 -6.21
CA GLN A 408 5.20 27.99 -7.14
C GLN A 408 5.01 27.51 -8.57
N ILE A 409 4.02 28.06 -9.28
CA ILE A 409 3.72 27.70 -10.66
C ILE A 409 4.64 28.53 -11.58
N ILE A 410 5.60 27.85 -12.20
CA ILE A 410 6.52 28.41 -13.18
C ILE A 410 6.13 27.90 -14.56
N ASP A 411 6.11 28.78 -15.56
CA ASP A 411 5.80 28.45 -16.97
C ASP A 411 4.46 27.67 -17.16
N GLY A 412 3.48 27.91 -16.29
CA GLY A 412 2.17 27.26 -16.33
C GLY A 412 2.18 25.77 -16.00
N ASN A 413 3.30 25.20 -15.54
CA ASN A 413 3.40 23.78 -15.24
C ASN A 413 2.86 23.47 -13.83
N HIS A 414 1.55 23.24 -13.76
CA HIS A 414 0.83 22.96 -12.50
C HIS A 414 1.29 21.68 -11.82
N ARG A 415 1.49 20.59 -12.58
CA ARG A 415 1.90 19.30 -12.00
C ARG A 415 3.29 19.34 -11.41
N ARG A 416 4.23 20.02 -12.08
CA ARG A 416 5.58 20.21 -11.55
C ARG A 416 5.55 20.99 -10.24
N ALA A 417 4.85 22.14 -10.22
CA ALA A 417 4.69 22.94 -9.02
C ALA A 417 4.08 22.14 -7.86
N PHE A 418 3.09 21.32 -8.18
CA PHE A 418 2.43 20.45 -7.21
C PHE A 418 3.36 19.36 -6.68
N ALA A 419 4.13 18.71 -7.55
CA ALA A 419 5.10 17.68 -7.17
C ALA A 419 6.19 18.26 -6.27
N GLU A 420 6.76 19.41 -6.62
CA GLU A 420 7.77 20.12 -5.83
C GLU A 420 7.22 20.53 -4.47
N TRP A 421 6.02 21.10 -4.42
CA TRP A 421 5.35 21.44 -3.16
C TRP A 421 5.08 20.22 -2.30
N MET A 422 4.50 19.16 -2.87
CA MET A 422 4.11 17.96 -2.13
C MET A 422 5.32 17.30 -1.47
N THR A 423 6.40 17.14 -2.23
CA THR A 423 7.61 16.44 -1.78
C THR A 423 8.63 17.32 -1.07
N SER A 424 8.30 18.60 -0.90
CA SER A 424 9.16 19.53 -0.16
C SER A 424 9.40 19.05 1.28
N PRO A 425 10.63 19.09 1.79
CA PRO A 425 10.89 18.85 3.22
C PRO A 425 10.13 19.81 4.15
N ARG A 426 9.69 20.97 3.64
CA ARG A 426 8.88 21.95 4.37
C ARG A 426 7.38 21.61 4.34
N ASN A 427 6.94 20.64 3.50
CA ASN A 427 5.56 20.18 3.53
C ASN A 427 5.25 19.52 4.89
N PRO A 428 4.22 19.97 5.62
CA PRO A 428 3.97 19.51 6.98
C PRO A 428 3.52 18.03 7.06
N ARG A 429 3.03 17.47 5.95
CA ARG A 429 2.40 16.15 5.95
C ARG A 429 3.17 15.06 5.20
N PHE A 430 3.86 15.37 4.12
CA PHE A 430 4.51 14.37 3.26
C PHE A 430 5.48 13.45 4.02
N ALA A 431 6.51 14.05 4.63
CA ALA A 431 7.50 13.28 5.40
C ALA A 431 6.89 12.62 6.65
N LYS A 432 5.94 13.29 7.31
CA LYS A 432 5.25 12.77 8.48
C LYS A 432 4.41 11.54 8.15
N ASN A 433 3.65 11.59 7.05
CA ASN A 433 2.88 10.46 6.56
C ASN A 433 3.78 9.27 6.21
N ALA A 434 4.87 9.53 5.49
CA ALA A 434 5.82 8.50 5.10
C ALA A 434 6.47 7.84 6.33
N ALA A 435 6.94 8.62 7.30
CA ALA A 435 7.54 8.11 8.53
C ALA A 435 6.54 7.27 9.34
N ASN A 436 5.30 7.74 9.49
CA ASN A 436 4.24 7.02 10.20
C ASN A 436 3.85 5.69 9.52
N ARG A 437 3.77 5.66 8.18
CA ARG A 437 3.49 4.44 7.41
C ARG A 437 4.63 3.42 7.48
N LEU A 438 5.89 3.87 7.38
CA LEU A 438 7.07 3.01 7.52
C LEU A 438 7.20 2.47 8.95
N TRP A 439 6.90 3.30 9.97
CA TRP A 439 6.81 2.86 11.36
C TRP A 439 5.75 1.76 11.52
N LYS A 440 4.51 2.00 11.07
CA LYS A 440 3.43 1.00 11.12
C LYS A 440 3.82 -0.31 10.44
N ARG A 441 4.52 -0.24 9.31
CA ARG A 441 4.95 -1.42 8.55
C ARG A 441 5.76 -2.40 9.42
N VAL A 442 6.66 -1.90 10.25
CA VAL A 442 7.53 -2.74 11.07
C VAL A 442 7.03 -2.93 12.51
N MET A 443 6.35 -1.95 13.10
CA MET A 443 5.87 -2.03 14.49
C MET A 443 4.44 -2.60 14.61
N GLY A 444 3.65 -2.55 13.53
CA GLY A 444 2.29 -3.10 13.47
C GLY A 444 1.17 -2.10 13.74
N ALA A 445 1.45 -0.97 14.36
CA ALA A 445 0.53 0.16 14.53
C ALA A 445 1.24 1.47 14.22
N GLY A 446 0.52 2.46 13.69
CA GLY A 446 1.02 3.81 13.49
C GLY A 446 1.12 4.60 14.79
N LEU A 447 1.91 5.65 14.82
CA LEU A 447 1.90 6.65 15.88
C LEU A 447 0.71 7.59 15.75
N ILE A 448 0.15 7.68 14.55
CA ILE A 448 -1.17 8.24 14.22
C ILE A 448 -1.97 7.14 13.50
N GLU A 449 -3.17 6.87 13.98
CA GLU A 449 -4.15 5.99 13.35
C GLU A 449 -5.50 6.71 13.16
N PRO A 450 -6.18 6.50 12.04
CA PRO A 450 -5.72 5.76 10.86
C PRO A 450 -4.60 6.51 10.12
N VAL A 451 -3.64 5.75 9.53
CA VAL A 451 -2.44 6.33 8.90
C VAL A 451 -2.73 7.23 7.69
N ASP A 452 -3.90 7.14 7.12
CA ASP A 452 -4.36 7.95 5.97
C ASP A 452 -5.19 9.18 6.40
N SER A 453 -5.17 9.53 7.69
CA SER A 453 -5.83 10.73 8.25
C SER A 453 -4.93 11.39 9.30
N LEU A 454 -3.97 12.19 8.84
CA LEU A 454 -3.05 12.95 9.69
C LEU A 454 -3.68 14.17 10.36
N THR A 455 -4.94 14.46 10.10
CA THR A 455 -5.73 15.44 10.85
C THR A 455 -6.06 14.93 12.26
N ALA A 456 -6.08 13.61 12.46
CA ALA A 456 -5.97 13.05 13.78
C ALA A 456 -4.61 13.45 14.35
N LEU A 457 -4.59 14.13 15.48
CA LEU A 457 -3.33 14.45 16.15
C LEU A 457 -2.70 13.16 16.68
N PRO A 458 -1.37 13.03 16.63
CA PRO A 458 -0.73 11.95 17.35
C PRO A 458 -1.09 12.07 18.82
N HIS A 459 -1.22 10.93 19.49
CA HIS A 459 -1.36 10.96 20.95
C HIS A 459 -0.22 11.83 21.52
N PRO A 460 -0.47 12.73 22.47
CA PRO A 460 0.54 13.67 22.98
C PRO A 460 1.87 12.99 23.31
N GLU A 461 1.80 11.75 23.79
CA GLU A 461 2.95 10.92 24.15
C GLU A 461 3.83 10.51 22.96
N HIS A 462 3.31 10.46 21.75
CA HIS A 462 4.02 10.05 20.55
C HIS A 462 4.53 11.23 19.69
N ARG A 463 4.15 12.45 20.07
CA ARG A 463 4.44 13.64 19.24
C ARG A 463 5.94 13.84 19.02
N GLU A 464 6.71 13.81 20.11
CA GLU A 464 8.17 14.00 20.03
C GLU A 464 8.84 12.92 19.19
N LEU A 465 8.44 11.67 19.39
CA LEU A 465 8.95 10.54 18.61
C LEU A 465 8.61 10.69 17.12
N LEU A 466 7.37 11.00 16.78
CA LEU A 466 6.95 11.17 15.38
C LEU A 466 7.67 12.35 14.70
N GLU A 467 7.84 13.47 15.39
CA GLU A 467 8.58 14.61 14.84
C GLU A 467 10.05 14.30 14.65
N PHE A 468 10.68 13.55 15.57
CA PHE A 468 12.03 13.05 15.40
C PHE A 468 12.16 12.12 14.19
N LEU A 469 11.27 11.13 14.05
CA LEU A 469 11.27 10.19 12.92
C LEU A 469 11.03 10.92 11.59
N THR A 470 10.15 11.91 11.58
CA THR A 470 9.91 12.75 10.39
C THR A 470 11.18 13.49 9.99
N SER A 471 11.86 14.09 10.97
CA SER A 471 13.12 14.82 10.74
C SER A 471 14.27 13.90 10.31
N ALA A 472 14.33 12.68 10.86
CA ALA A 472 15.29 11.66 10.47
C ALA A 472 15.09 11.22 9.00
N LEU A 473 13.85 10.98 8.57
CA LEU A 473 13.54 10.62 7.17
C LEU A 473 13.97 11.73 6.20
N ILE A 474 13.69 12.99 6.55
CA ILE A 474 14.16 14.15 5.78
C ILE A 474 15.69 14.20 5.76
N GLY A 475 16.34 14.01 6.90
CA GLY A 475 17.80 13.98 7.03
C GLY A 475 18.44 12.90 6.14
N PHE A 476 17.83 11.71 6.05
CA PHE A 476 18.24 10.65 5.13
C PHE A 476 17.81 10.91 3.67
N ARG A 477 17.30 12.10 3.34
CA ARG A 477 16.84 12.47 1.99
C ARG A 477 15.82 11.50 1.43
N PHE A 478 14.86 11.10 2.26
CA PHE A 478 13.78 10.15 1.93
C PHE A 478 14.27 8.77 1.48
N ASP A 479 15.51 8.38 1.86
CA ASP A 479 16.01 7.01 1.67
C ASP A 479 15.26 6.05 2.61
N GLU A 480 14.26 5.35 2.08
CA GLU A 480 13.45 4.41 2.86
C GLU A 480 14.26 3.25 3.43
N ARG A 481 15.31 2.78 2.74
CA ARG A 481 16.17 1.70 3.24
C ARG A 481 16.96 2.14 4.46
N ALA A 482 17.56 3.31 4.40
CA ALA A 482 18.28 3.87 5.54
C ALA A 482 17.35 4.10 6.74
N PHE A 483 16.15 4.62 6.49
CA PHE A 483 15.14 4.83 7.53
C PHE A 483 14.64 3.51 8.14
N LEU A 484 14.35 2.50 7.32
CA LEU A 484 14.00 1.16 7.81
C LEU A 484 15.14 0.54 8.61
N ALA A 485 16.40 0.69 8.17
CA ALA A 485 17.55 0.23 8.93
C ALA A 485 17.61 0.87 10.32
N VAL A 486 17.26 2.16 10.47
CA VAL A 486 17.13 2.79 11.80
C VAL A 486 16.08 2.05 12.63
N LEU A 487 14.88 1.86 12.13
CA LEU A 487 13.79 1.23 12.89
C LEU A 487 14.13 -0.22 13.31
N LEU A 488 14.69 -1.01 12.38
CA LEU A 488 15.05 -2.41 12.59
C LEU A 488 16.22 -2.59 13.58
N ASN A 489 17.07 -1.57 13.75
CA ASN A 489 18.16 -1.57 14.73
C ASN A 489 17.75 -1.04 16.11
N THR A 490 16.51 -0.55 16.29
CA THR A 490 16.04 -0.13 17.62
C THR A 490 15.84 -1.30 18.58
N ARG A 491 16.03 -1.07 19.87
CA ARG A 491 15.70 -2.05 20.92
C ARG A 491 14.21 -2.39 20.94
N LEU A 492 13.35 -1.42 20.58
CA LEU A 492 11.91 -1.66 20.49
C LEU A 492 11.61 -2.76 19.47
N TYR A 493 12.15 -2.68 18.25
CA TYR A 493 11.94 -3.69 17.21
C TYR A 493 12.51 -5.04 17.62
N GLN A 494 13.66 -5.05 18.32
CA GLN A 494 14.37 -6.25 18.73
C GLN A 494 13.90 -6.82 20.06
N SER A 495 12.82 -6.32 20.65
CA SER A 495 12.19 -6.85 21.86
C SER A 495 11.08 -7.87 21.54
N GLU A 496 10.63 -8.61 22.54
CA GLU A 496 9.49 -9.53 22.45
C GLU A 496 8.22 -8.78 22.04
N ALA A 497 7.40 -9.41 21.19
CA ALA A 497 6.18 -8.81 20.66
C ALA A 497 5.10 -8.62 21.73
N VAL A 498 4.33 -7.57 21.58
CA VAL A 498 3.11 -7.31 22.36
C VAL A 498 1.96 -8.10 21.74
N ARG A 499 1.25 -8.87 22.56
CA ARG A 499 0.13 -9.72 22.11
C ARG A 499 -1.20 -8.99 22.04
N GLU A 500 -1.37 -8.00 22.90
CA GLU A 500 -2.59 -7.20 22.98
C GLU A 500 -2.54 -6.07 21.95
N ARG A 501 -3.59 -5.95 21.14
CA ARG A 501 -3.72 -4.82 20.23
C ARG A 501 -4.17 -3.59 21.02
N PRO A 502 -3.66 -2.38 20.69
CA PRO A 502 -4.17 -1.15 21.27
C PRO A 502 -5.67 -1.02 20.99
N GLU A 503 -6.44 -0.61 21.99
CA GLU A 503 -7.83 -0.22 21.81
C GLU A 503 -7.93 0.96 20.81
N PRO A 504 -8.98 1.03 19.99
CA PRO A 504 -9.18 2.15 19.10
C PRO A 504 -9.11 3.48 19.83
N GLY A 505 -8.23 4.38 19.38
CA GLY A 505 -8.01 5.69 20.01
C GLY A 505 -7.02 5.69 21.17
N SER A 506 -6.50 4.55 21.62
CA SER A 506 -5.42 4.49 22.61
C SER A 506 -4.04 4.65 21.98
N ALA A 507 -3.09 5.12 22.78
CA ALA A 507 -1.69 5.20 22.37
C ALA A 507 -1.07 3.81 22.20
N PHE A 508 -0.21 3.63 21.21
CA PHE A 508 0.65 2.46 21.10
C PHE A 508 1.67 2.45 22.26
N ALA A 509 1.65 1.42 23.10
CA ALA A 509 2.35 1.43 24.38
C ALA A 509 3.90 1.35 24.31
N LEU A 510 4.49 1.19 23.13
CA LEU A 510 5.95 1.13 22.87
C LEU A 510 6.70 0.05 23.69
N HIS A 511 6.03 -1.02 24.12
CA HIS A 511 6.67 -2.13 24.84
C HIS A 511 7.44 -3.08 23.92
N GLY A 512 7.04 -3.18 22.66
CA GLY A 512 7.58 -4.04 21.62
C GLY A 512 6.72 -3.93 20.35
N PRO A 513 7.12 -4.54 19.22
CA PRO A 513 6.28 -4.61 18.04
C PRO A 513 5.03 -5.46 18.32
N LEU A 514 3.95 -5.20 17.59
CA LEU A 514 2.71 -5.97 17.76
C LEU A 514 2.83 -7.38 17.16
N LEU A 515 2.26 -8.36 17.83
CA LEU A 515 2.00 -9.68 17.27
C LEU A 515 1.03 -9.52 16.09
N ARG A 516 1.42 -10.02 14.91
CA ARG A 516 0.63 -9.85 13.68
C ARG A 516 0.42 -11.19 12.99
N ARG A 517 -0.77 -11.39 12.45
CA ARG A 517 -0.99 -12.46 11.48
C ARG A 517 -0.27 -12.12 10.18
N LEU A 518 0.34 -13.11 9.55
CA LEU A 518 0.99 -12.96 8.25
C LEU A 518 -0.04 -12.54 7.17
N SER A 519 0.40 -11.74 6.21
CA SER A 519 -0.41 -11.45 5.04
C SER A 519 -0.50 -12.66 4.10
N ALA A 520 -1.44 -12.64 3.15
CA ALA A 520 -1.59 -13.68 2.15
C ALA A 520 -0.27 -13.90 1.38
N GLU A 521 0.42 -12.82 1.02
CA GLU A 521 1.70 -12.86 0.30
C GLU A 521 2.81 -13.47 1.16
N GLN A 522 2.87 -13.12 2.45
CA GLN A 522 3.86 -13.70 3.37
C GLN A 522 3.64 -15.19 3.58
N ILE A 523 2.39 -15.64 3.70
CA ILE A 523 2.07 -17.07 3.84
C ILE A 523 2.45 -17.79 2.54
N TRP A 524 2.05 -17.28 1.39
CA TRP A 524 2.34 -17.83 0.07
C TRP A 524 3.85 -17.96 -0.16
N ASP A 525 4.59 -16.87 -0.03
CA ASP A 525 6.04 -16.85 -0.25
C ASP A 525 6.79 -17.72 0.76
N SER A 526 6.27 -17.86 2.00
CA SER A 526 6.81 -18.78 3.01
C SER A 526 6.63 -20.26 2.65
N HIS A 527 5.55 -20.63 1.97
CA HIS A 527 5.41 -21.97 1.44
C HIS A 527 6.35 -22.19 0.25
N LEU A 528 6.50 -21.19 -0.62
CA LEU A 528 7.35 -21.32 -1.80
C LEU A 528 8.83 -21.50 -1.47
N VAL A 529 9.35 -20.87 -0.39
CA VAL A 529 10.74 -21.09 0.02
C VAL A 529 11.03 -22.54 0.46
N LEU A 530 9.97 -23.28 0.87
CA LEU A 530 10.08 -24.71 1.18
C LEU A 530 10.03 -25.59 -0.09
N LEU A 531 9.58 -25.02 -1.22
CA LEU A 531 9.49 -25.71 -2.52
C LEU A 531 10.73 -25.53 -3.37
N VAL A 532 11.31 -24.32 -3.35
CA VAL A 532 12.39 -23.93 -4.25
C VAL A 532 13.51 -23.21 -3.53
N PRO A 533 14.80 -23.47 -3.89
CA PRO A 533 15.95 -22.85 -3.23
C PRO A 533 16.21 -21.39 -3.65
N ASP A 534 15.78 -21.02 -4.85
CA ASP A 534 16.12 -19.79 -5.59
C ASP A 534 14.92 -18.82 -5.73
N LEU A 535 14.04 -18.81 -4.72
CA LEU A 535 12.77 -18.07 -4.81
C LEU A 535 12.94 -16.59 -5.15
N ASP A 536 13.93 -15.92 -4.55
CA ASP A 536 14.15 -14.48 -4.76
C ASP A 536 14.70 -14.14 -6.16
N GLU A 537 15.24 -15.13 -6.87
CA GLU A 537 15.77 -15.00 -8.23
C GLU A 537 14.70 -15.24 -9.30
N ARG A 538 13.54 -15.83 -8.93
CA ARG A 538 12.45 -16.15 -9.83
C ARG A 538 11.59 -14.93 -10.10
N LYS A 539 11.71 -14.37 -11.30
CA LYS A 539 11.02 -13.14 -11.72
C LYS A 539 10.10 -13.36 -12.89
N SER A 540 9.01 -12.61 -12.92
CA SER A 540 8.09 -12.58 -14.06
C SER A 540 8.70 -11.97 -15.32
N ALA A 541 9.79 -11.21 -15.21
CA ALA A 541 10.51 -10.67 -16.36
C ALA A 541 10.89 -11.74 -17.40
N VAL A 542 11.11 -12.98 -16.95
CA VAL A 542 11.27 -14.14 -17.84
C VAL A 542 10.03 -14.38 -18.72
N ARG A 543 8.86 -13.97 -18.28
CA ARG A 543 7.60 -14.02 -19.02
C ARG A 543 7.52 -12.96 -20.13
N HIS A 544 8.22 -11.83 -19.95
CA HIS A 544 8.06 -10.66 -20.80
C HIS A 544 9.05 -10.60 -21.95
N GLU A 545 10.17 -11.31 -21.88
CA GLU A 545 11.17 -11.35 -22.94
C GLU A 545 10.59 -11.83 -24.29
N GLY A 546 9.65 -12.76 -24.25
CA GLY A 546 8.93 -13.25 -25.42
C GLY A 546 7.64 -12.51 -25.75
N SER A 547 7.26 -11.48 -24.96
CA SER A 547 5.97 -10.79 -25.11
C SER A 547 5.91 -9.97 -26.40
N LEU A 548 4.74 -10.04 -27.05
CA LEU A 548 4.43 -9.20 -28.22
C LEU A 548 4.37 -7.71 -27.88
N LEU A 549 4.25 -7.37 -26.59
CA LEU A 549 4.21 -6.02 -26.04
C LEU A 549 5.56 -5.57 -25.49
N ASN A 550 6.65 -6.19 -25.93
CA ASN A 550 8.00 -5.75 -25.64
C ASN A 550 8.19 -4.27 -26.03
N PRO A 551 8.82 -3.41 -25.19
CA PRO A 551 9.00 -1.99 -25.45
C PRO A 551 9.62 -1.68 -26.81
N GLU A 552 10.60 -2.47 -27.26
CA GLU A 552 11.23 -2.27 -28.56
C GLU A 552 10.25 -2.49 -29.71
N ARG A 553 9.40 -3.51 -29.60
CA ARG A 553 8.37 -3.79 -30.59
C ARG A 553 7.30 -2.70 -30.61
N LEU A 554 6.89 -2.20 -29.45
CA LEU A 554 5.96 -1.08 -29.36
C LEU A 554 6.54 0.20 -29.97
N ARG A 555 7.83 0.48 -29.78
CA ARG A 555 8.52 1.57 -30.48
C ARG A 555 8.51 1.40 -32.00
N ARG A 556 8.74 0.18 -32.51
CA ARG A 556 8.62 -0.09 -33.95
C ARG A 556 7.21 0.18 -34.46
N LEU A 557 6.18 -0.20 -33.71
CA LEU A 557 4.78 0.06 -34.10
C LEU A 557 4.45 1.56 -34.14
N THR A 558 5.03 2.38 -33.26
CA THR A 558 4.86 3.84 -33.28
C THR A 558 5.57 4.50 -34.46
N ALA A 559 6.56 3.85 -35.06
CA ALA A 559 7.29 4.33 -36.23
C ALA A 559 6.66 3.88 -37.56
N MET A 560 5.58 3.07 -37.55
CA MET A 560 4.94 2.59 -38.78
C MET A 560 4.18 3.69 -39.51
N THR A 561 4.22 3.65 -40.83
CA THR A 561 3.40 4.51 -41.70
C THR A 561 1.92 4.13 -41.65
N ALA A 562 1.04 5.00 -42.11
CA ALA A 562 -0.39 4.73 -42.21
C ALA A 562 -0.70 3.50 -43.10
N GLU A 563 0.05 3.29 -44.20
CA GLU A 563 -0.07 2.14 -45.07
C GLU A 563 0.29 0.83 -44.37
N GLU A 564 1.41 0.81 -43.64
CA GLU A 564 1.86 -0.36 -42.89
C GLU A 564 0.86 -0.75 -41.80
N ILE A 565 0.26 0.22 -41.14
CA ILE A 565 -0.77 -0.03 -40.14
C ILE A 565 -2.06 -0.59 -40.76
N ILE A 566 -2.47 -0.07 -41.92
CA ILE A 566 -3.63 -0.58 -42.64
C ILE A 566 -3.38 -2.02 -43.13
N ALA A 567 -2.21 -2.28 -43.69
CA ALA A 567 -1.82 -3.62 -44.12
C ALA A 567 -1.85 -4.61 -42.97
N ARG A 568 -1.18 -4.27 -41.87
CA ARG A 568 -1.18 -5.05 -40.64
C ARG A 568 -2.59 -5.26 -40.05
N SER A 569 -3.44 -4.26 -40.10
CA SER A 569 -4.84 -4.36 -39.61
C SER A 569 -5.64 -5.36 -40.45
N ARG A 570 -5.43 -5.41 -41.78
CA ARG A 570 -6.05 -6.41 -42.66
C ARG A 570 -5.55 -7.81 -42.34
N ASP A 571 -4.25 -7.99 -42.13
CA ASP A 571 -3.66 -9.28 -41.78
C ASP A 571 -4.20 -9.77 -40.42
N GLU A 572 -4.30 -8.90 -39.45
CA GLU A 572 -4.89 -9.23 -38.14
C GLU A 572 -6.37 -9.62 -38.27
N MET A 573 -7.15 -8.91 -39.06
CA MET A 573 -8.56 -9.25 -39.33
C MET A 573 -8.68 -10.63 -39.96
N ALA A 574 -7.86 -10.91 -40.98
CA ALA A 574 -7.82 -12.20 -41.66
C ALA A 574 -7.40 -13.34 -40.69
N TYR A 575 -6.43 -13.07 -39.82
CA TYR A 575 -6.04 -14.00 -38.79
C TYR A 575 -7.16 -14.29 -37.79
N ARG A 576 -7.85 -13.25 -37.30
CA ARG A 576 -8.98 -13.41 -36.36
C ARG A 576 -10.15 -14.18 -36.96
N ALA A 577 -10.42 -13.98 -38.23
CA ALA A 577 -11.43 -14.77 -38.95
C ALA A 577 -11.04 -16.28 -38.96
N ARG A 578 -9.80 -16.59 -39.32
CA ARG A 578 -9.26 -17.98 -39.28
C ARG A 578 -9.28 -18.56 -37.85
N ARG A 579 -8.89 -17.77 -36.87
CA ARG A 579 -8.91 -18.19 -35.45
C ARG A 579 -10.33 -18.50 -34.97
N ARG A 580 -11.30 -17.68 -35.33
CA ARG A 580 -12.71 -17.92 -34.99
C ARG A 580 -13.21 -19.22 -35.57
N GLU A 581 -12.90 -19.47 -36.85
CA GLU A 581 -13.22 -20.72 -37.54
C GLU A 581 -12.55 -21.91 -36.86
N HIS A 582 -11.25 -21.78 -36.52
CA HIS A 582 -10.51 -22.80 -35.80
C HIS A 582 -11.10 -23.11 -34.45
N THR A 583 -11.46 -22.08 -33.67
CA THR A 583 -12.12 -22.25 -32.36
C THR A 583 -13.45 -22.98 -32.47
N LEU A 584 -14.24 -22.71 -33.51
CA LEU A 584 -15.49 -23.41 -33.76
C LEU A 584 -15.24 -24.90 -34.12
N ARG A 585 -14.22 -25.19 -34.93
CA ARG A 585 -13.81 -26.58 -35.26
C ARG A 585 -13.34 -27.34 -34.02
N LEU A 586 -12.50 -26.72 -33.17
CA LEU A 586 -12.05 -27.34 -31.95
C LEU A 586 -13.22 -27.61 -30.96
N ALA A 587 -14.22 -26.73 -30.94
CA ALA A 587 -15.42 -26.95 -30.14
C ALA A 587 -16.27 -28.12 -30.64
N GLU A 588 -16.36 -28.31 -31.96
CA GLU A 588 -17.04 -29.45 -32.56
C GLU A 588 -16.29 -30.75 -32.28
N GLN A 589 -14.97 -30.78 -32.51
CA GLN A 589 -14.13 -31.93 -32.16
C GLN A 589 -14.23 -32.33 -30.68
N LYS A 590 -14.35 -31.35 -29.77
CA LYS A 590 -14.60 -31.64 -28.34
C LYS A 590 -15.92 -32.37 -28.12
N LYS A 591 -16.98 -32.00 -28.87
CA LYS A 591 -18.27 -32.69 -28.76
C LYS A 591 -18.14 -34.14 -29.30
N GLU A 592 -17.43 -34.35 -30.42
CA GLU A 592 -17.17 -35.67 -30.97
C GLU A 592 -16.40 -36.55 -29.98
N ILE A 593 -15.34 -36.01 -29.35
CA ILE A 593 -14.58 -36.69 -28.29
C ILE A 593 -15.49 -37.09 -27.12
N THR A 594 -16.37 -36.17 -26.71
CA THR A 594 -17.30 -36.41 -25.60
C THR A 594 -18.31 -37.48 -25.99
N ALA A 595 -18.82 -37.48 -27.21
CA ALA A 595 -19.75 -38.47 -27.71
C ALA A 595 -19.11 -39.87 -27.82
N ALA A 596 -17.88 -39.97 -28.32
CA ALA A 596 -17.15 -41.24 -28.36
C ALA A 596 -16.91 -41.82 -26.96
N LEU A 597 -16.57 -40.97 -25.98
CA LEU A 597 -16.44 -41.41 -24.58
C LEU A 597 -17.76 -41.90 -23.98
N ALA A 598 -18.85 -41.17 -24.25
CA ALA A 598 -20.17 -41.55 -23.78
C ALA A 598 -20.67 -42.88 -24.42
N GLY A 599 -20.24 -43.13 -25.69
CA GLY A 599 -20.49 -44.36 -26.41
C GLY A 599 -19.58 -45.54 -25.99
N GLY A 600 -18.62 -45.34 -25.10
CA GLY A 600 -17.69 -46.36 -24.62
C GLY A 600 -16.51 -46.66 -25.59
N ASP A 601 -16.35 -45.94 -26.68
CA ASP A 601 -15.27 -46.11 -27.63
C ASP A 601 -14.01 -45.29 -27.26
N ALA A 602 -13.24 -45.85 -26.33
CA ALA A 602 -12.02 -45.23 -25.83
C ALA A 602 -10.91 -45.10 -26.94
N ALA A 603 -10.93 -46.02 -27.93
CA ALA A 603 -9.94 -46.01 -29.01
C ALA A 603 -10.21 -44.86 -29.98
N GLU A 604 -11.46 -44.63 -30.34
CA GLU A 604 -11.90 -43.52 -31.17
C GLU A 604 -11.68 -42.16 -30.44
N ALA A 605 -12.10 -42.09 -29.15
CA ALA A 605 -11.82 -40.88 -28.33
C ALA A 605 -10.33 -40.55 -28.26
N GLY A 606 -9.46 -41.55 -28.20
CA GLY A 606 -8.00 -41.38 -28.23
C GLY A 606 -7.50 -40.82 -29.57
N ARG A 607 -8.00 -41.34 -30.70
CA ARG A 607 -7.68 -40.85 -32.05
C ARG A 607 -8.11 -39.39 -32.24
N LEU A 608 -9.34 -39.07 -31.85
CA LEU A 608 -9.91 -37.73 -31.94
C LEU A 608 -9.14 -36.73 -31.05
N ARG A 609 -8.74 -37.12 -29.85
CA ARG A 609 -7.86 -36.29 -29.02
C ARG A 609 -6.51 -35.99 -29.63
N ALA A 610 -5.87 -36.98 -30.23
CA ALA A 610 -4.60 -36.82 -30.90
C ALA A 610 -4.72 -35.92 -32.17
N ALA A 611 -5.82 -36.02 -32.90
CA ALA A 611 -6.13 -35.16 -34.03
C ALA A 611 -6.36 -33.69 -33.57
N HIS A 612 -7.15 -33.50 -32.53
CA HIS A 612 -7.42 -32.21 -31.90
C HIS A 612 -6.14 -31.52 -31.41
N ALA A 613 -5.26 -32.27 -30.75
CA ALA A 613 -3.98 -31.74 -30.26
C ALA A 613 -3.09 -31.27 -31.42
N ARG A 614 -2.96 -32.13 -32.48
CA ARG A 614 -2.16 -31.78 -33.68
C ARG A 614 -2.70 -30.57 -34.44
N GLU A 615 -4.03 -30.48 -34.61
CA GLU A 615 -4.65 -29.34 -35.27
C GLU A 615 -4.43 -28.05 -34.49
N ASN A 616 -4.55 -28.12 -33.17
CA ASN A 616 -4.29 -26.96 -32.30
C ASN A 616 -2.83 -26.52 -32.32
N GLU A 617 -1.89 -27.46 -32.31
CA GLU A 617 -0.44 -27.20 -32.40
C GLU A 617 -0.06 -26.57 -33.73
N ASN A 618 -0.59 -27.09 -34.83
CA ASN A 618 -0.31 -26.60 -36.20
C ASN A 618 -0.92 -25.22 -36.48
N PHE A 619 -1.99 -24.84 -35.81
CA PHE A 619 -2.62 -23.54 -35.99
C PHE A 619 -1.78 -22.40 -35.40
N PHE A 620 -1.09 -22.65 -34.29
CA PHE A 620 -0.27 -21.65 -33.60
C PHE A 620 1.17 -21.62 -34.14
N SER A 621 1.33 -21.25 -35.41
CA SER A 621 2.67 -20.98 -35.94
C SER A 621 3.27 -19.72 -35.27
N PRO A 622 4.62 -19.62 -35.15
CA PRO A 622 5.27 -18.42 -34.58
C PRO A 622 4.91 -17.12 -35.32
N GLU A 623 4.65 -17.19 -36.61
CA GLU A 623 4.25 -16.04 -37.44
C GLU A 623 2.81 -15.60 -37.12
N LEU A 624 1.92 -16.54 -36.85
CA LEU A 624 0.54 -16.24 -36.45
C LEU A 624 0.46 -15.71 -35.03
N GLN A 625 1.27 -16.24 -34.12
CA GLN A 625 1.43 -15.69 -32.77
C GLN A 625 1.99 -14.26 -32.78
N ALA A 626 2.84 -13.96 -33.77
CA ALA A 626 3.38 -12.62 -33.96
C ALA A 626 2.31 -11.58 -34.35
N LEU A 627 1.17 -12.00 -34.87
CA LEU A 627 0.04 -11.12 -35.19
C LEU A 627 -0.91 -10.88 -34.02
N GLU A 628 -0.89 -11.73 -32.99
CA GLU A 628 -1.67 -11.52 -31.76
C GLU A 628 -0.99 -10.50 -30.85
N MET A 629 -1.47 -9.28 -30.87
CA MET A 629 -1.12 -8.31 -29.81
C MET A 629 -1.90 -8.67 -28.54
N GLY A 630 -1.20 -9.22 -27.55
CA GLY A 630 -1.76 -9.54 -26.25
C GLY A 630 -2.19 -10.99 -26.06
N GLY A 631 -1.56 -11.94 -26.75
CA GLY A 631 -1.62 -13.37 -26.41
C GLY A 631 -1.11 -13.61 -24.97
N PRO A 632 -1.55 -14.68 -24.30
CA PRO A 632 -1.09 -14.98 -22.96
C PRO A 632 0.44 -15.05 -22.93
N GLU A 633 1.03 -14.32 -22.02
CA GLU A 633 2.45 -14.37 -21.71
C GLU A 633 2.84 -15.82 -21.43
N SER A 634 3.61 -16.44 -22.30
CA SER A 634 4.08 -17.80 -22.07
C SER A 634 5.54 -17.75 -21.66
N VAL A 635 5.81 -18.19 -20.45
CA VAL A 635 7.17 -18.58 -20.08
C VAL A 635 7.57 -19.74 -20.98
N PRO A 636 8.74 -19.72 -21.65
CA PRO A 636 9.20 -20.85 -22.42
C PRO A 636 9.17 -22.12 -21.55
N GLU A 637 8.51 -23.18 -22.03
CA GLU A 637 8.43 -24.46 -21.29
C GLU A 637 9.83 -25.09 -21.08
N THR A 638 10.80 -24.60 -21.82
CA THR A 638 12.20 -25.03 -21.80
C THR A 638 13.03 -24.34 -20.72
N ASP A 639 12.53 -23.29 -20.03
CA ASP A 639 13.30 -22.64 -18.97
C ASP A 639 13.46 -23.60 -17.77
N PRO A 640 14.70 -24.02 -17.44
CA PRO A 640 14.93 -25.00 -16.37
C PRO A 640 14.45 -24.53 -15.00
N ARG A 641 14.30 -23.21 -14.79
CA ARG A 641 13.77 -22.64 -13.53
C ARG A 641 12.31 -23.02 -13.27
N TRP A 642 11.56 -23.35 -14.30
CA TRP A 642 10.13 -23.67 -14.24
C TRP A 642 9.84 -25.16 -14.36
N LYS A 643 10.89 -25.98 -14.63
CA LYS A 643 10.75 -27.42 -14.77
C LYS A 643 10.21 -27.99 -13.44
N SER A 644 9.09 -28.68 -13.50
CA SER A 644 8.41 -29.33 -12.35
C SER A 644 7.52 -28.47 -11.45
N LEU A 645 7.42 -27.14 -11.68
CA LEU A 645 6.49 -26.32 -10.92
C LEU A 645 5.35 -25.78 -11.80
N PRO A 646 4.12 -25.65 -11.27
CA PRO A 646 3.08 -24.88 -11.93
C PRO A 646 3.57 -23.47 -12.27
N ARG A 647 3.18 -22.94 -13.44
CA ARG A 647 3.64 -21.63 -13.94
C ARG A 647 3.29 -20.46 -13.01
N ASP A 648 2.30 -20.64 -12.17
CA ASP A 648 1.76 -19.68 -11.18
C ASP A 648 2.43 -19.80 -9.81
N PHE A 649 3.36 -20.72 -9.60
CA PHE A 649 4.15 -20.82 -8.36
C PHE A 649 5.34 -19.86 -8.38
N LEU A 650 5.02 -18.59 -8.59
CA LEU A 650 5.91 -17.43 -8.49
C LEU A 650 5.69 -16.72 -7.18
N ARG A 651 6.65 -15.89 -6.76
CA ARG A 651 6.42 -14.96 -5.65
C ARG A 651 5.16 -14.13 -5.88
N ALA A 652 4.46 -13.81 -4.80
CA ALA A 652 3.24 -13.01 -4.87
C ALA A 652 3.42 -11.69 -5.65
N SER A 653 4.62 -11.08 -5.60
CA SER A 653 4.96 -9.87 -6.36
C SER A 653 5.10 -10.10 -7.87
N GLU A 654 5.24 -11.35 -8.30
CA GLU A 654 5.45 -11.74 -9.69
C GLU A 654 4.19 -12.28 -10.37
N ILE A 655 3.10 -12.39 -9.63
CA ILE A 655 1.83 -12.88 -10.14
C ILE A 655 0.94 -11.70 -10.54
N SER A 656 0.49 -11.70 -11.81
CA SER A 656 -0.39 -10.65 -12.32
C SER A 656 -1.77 -10.68 -11.67
N LEU A 657 -2.26 -9.52 -11.24
CA LEU A 657 -3.61 -9.36 -10.70
C LEU A 657 -4.65 -9.00 -11.80
N PRO A 658 -5.93 -9.21 -11.55
CA PRO A 658 -6.56 -9.88 -10.43
C PRO A 658 -6.54 -11.40 -10.59
N LEU A 659 -6.39 -12.07 -9.46
CA LEU A 659 -6.37 -13.53 -9.41
C LEU A 659 -7.77 -14.14 -9.52
N PRO A 660 -7.89 -15.38 -10.01
CA PRO A 660 -9.14 -16.14 -9.98
C PRO A 660 -9.67 -16.28 -8.54
N LEU A 661 -11.00 -16.44 -8.39
CA LEU A 661 -11.65 -16.60 -7.08
C LEU A 661 -11.09 -17.75 -6.25
N GLY A 662 -10.67 -18.85 -6.88
CA GLY A 662 -10.11 -20.03 -6.21
C GLY A 662 -8.61 -19.94 -5.90
N HIS A 663 -7.92 -18.89 -6.29
CA HIS A 663 -6.48 -18.78 -6.05
C HIS A 663 -6.19 -18.50 -4.57
N PHE A 664 -5.17 -19.17 -4.02
CA PHE A 664 -4.77 -19.10 -2.62
C PHE A 664 -4.62 -17.66 -2.11
N LEU A 665 -3.84 -16.82 -2.78
CA LEU A 665 -3.61 -15.42 -2.37
C LEU A 665 -4.91 -14.65 -2.22
N ARG A 666 -5.84 -14.82 -3.17
CA ARG A 666 -7.14 -14.14 -3.11
C ARG A 666 -8.02 -14.66 -1.97
N GLN A 667 -8.03 -15.96 -1.74
CA GLN A 667 -8.76 -16.56 -0.62
C GLN A 667 -8.23 -16.07 0.73
N PHE A 668 -6.92 -15.85 0.85
CA PHE A 668 -6.26 -15.40 2.07
C PHE A 668 -6.30 -13.88 2.30
N GLY A 669 -7.04 -13.13 1.47
CA GLY A 669 -7.27 -11.71 1.67
C GLY A 669 -6.22 -10.79 1.06
N GLN A 670 -5.50 -11.26 0.02
CA GLN A 670 -4.69 -10.35 -0.80
C GLN A 670 -5.60 -9.26 -1.36
N SER A 671 -5.15 -8.01 -1.26
CA SER A 671 -5.82 -6.86 -1.85
C SER A 671 -6.01 -7.06 -3.35
N ASP A 672 -7.19 -6.75 -3.87
CA ASP A 672 -7.43 -6.64 -5.31
C ASP A 672 -6.90 -5.30 -5.89
N ARG A 673 -6.32 -4.47 -5.05
CA ARG A 673 -5.72 -3.17 -5.36
C ARG A 673 -6.69 -2.18 -6.04
N ARG A 674 -7.98 -2.32 -5.75
CA ARG A 674 -8.98 -1.34 -6.18
C ARG A 674 -9.02 -0.14 -5.26
N GLU A 675 -8.83 -0.38 -3.98
CA GLU A 675 -8.78 0.62 -2.92
C GLU A 675 -7.43 0.61 -2.22
N ILE A 676 -7.12 1.67 -1.50
CA ILE A 676 -5.88 1.82 -0.75
C ILE A 676 -5.98 1.00 0.54
N ASP A 677 -4.92 0.25 0.88
CA ASP A 677 -4.82 -0.57 2.09
C ASP A 677 -5.99 -1.59 2.24
N ALA A 678 -6.46 -2.18 1.12
CA ALA A 678 -7.63 -3.06 1.05
C ALA A 678 -7.34 -4.54 1.40
N PHE A 679 -6.15 -4.86 1.91
CA PHE A 679 -5.83 -6.22 2.34
C PHE A 679 -6.60 -6.62 3.60
N ASN A 680 -7.01 -7.89 3.66
CA ASN A 680 -7.69 -8.45 4.84
C ASN A 680 -6.82 -9.55 5.47
N ARG A 681 -6.58 -9.45 6.78
CA ARG A 681 -5.86 -10.46 7.57
C ARG A 681 -6.77 -11.26 8.49
N ASP A 682 -8.07 -11.01 8.50
CA ASP A 682 -8.99 -11.71 9.38
C ASP A 682 -9.12 -13.19 9.00
N PRO A 683 -9.02 -14.11 9.96
CA PRO A 683 -9.14 -15.53 9.68
C PRO A 683 -10.59 -15.89 9.31
N ASN A 684 -10.72 -16.84 8.39
CA ASN A 684 -12.01 -17.44 8.05
C ASN A 684 -11.87 -18.95 7.79
N THR A 685 -12.99 -19.64 7.67
CA THR A 685 -13.02 -21.11 7.46
C THR A 685 -12.33 -21.51 6.16
N THR A 686 -12.44 -20.69 5.11
CA THR A 686 -11.81 -20.98 3.80
C THR A 686 -10.29 -21.01 3.92
N HIS A 687 -9.69 -20.13 4.77
CA HIS A 687 -8.25 -20.14 5.04
C HIS A 687 -7.81 -21.47 5.66
N ALA A 688 -8.54 -21.96 6.68
CA ALA A 688 -8.23 -23.24 7.31
C ALA A 688 -8.30 -24.39 6.30
N LEU A 689 -9.37 -24.45 5.50
CA LEU A 689 -9.54 -25.50 4.48
C LEU A 689 -8.44 -25.47 3.42
N ALA A 690 -8.02 -24.29 2.98
CA ALA A 690 -6.94 -24.14 1.99
C ALA A 690 -5.58 -24.56 2.55
N LEU A 691 -5.29 -24.31 3.83
CA LEU A 691 -4.07 -24.78 4.50
C LEU A 691 -4.10 -26.28 4.79
N MET A 692 -5.28 -26.85 5.11
CA MET A 692 -5.38 -28.27 5.40
C MET A 692 -5.32 -29.15 4.16
N ASN A 693 -5.92 -28.73 3.04
CA ASN A 693 -6.17 -29.57 1.86
C ASN A 693 -5.72 -28.94 0.54
N GLY A 694 -5.10 -27.75 0.56
CA GLY A 694 -4.74 -27.01 -0.65
C GLY A 694 -3.56 -27.62 -1.39
N GLU A 695 -3.49 -27.35 -2.71
CA GLU A 695 -2.41 -27.81 -3.60
C GLU A 695 -1.04 -27.36 -3.08
N LEU A 696 -0.94 -26.14 -2.53
CA LEU A 696 0.31 -25.58 -2.02
C LEU A 696 0.93 -26.45 -0.93
N VAL A 697 0.12 -26.86 0.05
CA VAL A 697 0.57 -27.76 1.13
C VAL A 697 0.91 -29.15 0.59
N ALA A 698 0.08 -29.70 -0.31
CA ALA A 698 0.36 -30.99 -0.94
C ALA A 698 1.72 -30.97 -1.67
N ARG A 699 2.08 -29.86 -2.32
CA ARG A 699 3.39 -29.68 -2.97
C ARG A 699 4.53 -29.60 -1.97
N VAL A 700 4.35 -28.96 -0.82
CA VAL A 700 5.40 -28.95 0.24
C VAL A 700 5.64 -30.34 0.81
N LEU A 701 4.60 -31.15 0.94
CA LEU A 701 4.70 -32.53 1.42
C LEU A 701 5.31 -33.50 0.38
N ALA A 702 5.26 -33.15 -0.90
CA ALA A 702 5.75 -34.01 -1.98
C ALA A 702 7.25 -34.34 -1.84
N PRO A 703 7.69 -35.57 -2.19
CA PRO A 703 9.10 -36.01 -2.01
C PRO A 703 10.11 -35.17 -2.78
N ASP A 704 9.68 -34.52 -3.86
CA ASP A 704 10.52 -33.69 -4.74
C ASP A 704 10.55 -32.21 -4.33
N SER A 705 9.87 -31.82 -3.22
CA SER A 705 9.99 -30.48 -2.67
C SER A 705 11.41 -30.20 -2.16
N HIS A 706 11.82 -28.92 -2.14
CA HIS A 706 13.15 -28.54 -1.64
C HIS A 706 13.35 -28.96 -0.20
N LEU A 707 12.36 -28.71 0.67
CA LEU A 707 12.40 -29.14 2.06
C LEU A 707 12.59 -30.66 2.19
N ARG A 708 11.79 -31.46 1.48
CA ARG A 708 11.88 -32.93 1.58
C ARG A 708 13.22 -33.47 1.11
N ARG A 709 13.83 -32.90 0.07
CA ARG A 709 15.18 -33.25 -0.36
C ARG A 709 16.25 -32.92 0.70
N GLN A 710 16.11 -31.78 1.41
CA GLN A 710 17.00 -31.42 2.51
C GLN A 710 16.87 -32.40 3.69
N LEU A 711 15.64 -32.80 4.04
CA LEU A 711 15.39 -33.77 5.11
C LEU A 711 15.92 -35.17 4.78
N ALA A 712 15.94 -35.58 3.53
CA ALA A 712 16.47 -36.88 3.10
C ALA A 712 17.97 -37.05 3.41
N SER A 713 18.70 -35.95 3.58
CA SER A 713 20.13 -35.97 3.95
C SER A 713 20.38 -36.23 5.46
N ALA A 714 19.33 -36.33 6.26
CA ALA A 714 19.42 -36.47 7.73
C ALA A 714 19.56 -37.92 8.23
N ASP A 715 19.88 -38.90 7.36
CA ASP A 715 20.23 -40.30 7.67
C ASP A 715 19.25 -41.04 8.61
N GLY A 716 17.92 -40.83 8.47
CA GLY A 716 16.90 -41.64 9.16
C GLY A 716 16.80 -41.44 10.69
N HIS A 717 17.53 -40.52 11.31
CA HIS A 717 17.42 -40.19 12.72
C HIS A 717 16.18 -39.32 12.96
N SER A 718 15.13 -39.87 13.59
CA SER A 718 13.83 -39.17 13.77
C SER A 718 13.96 -37.81 14.47
N ASP A 719 14.76 -37.70 15.53
CA ASP A 719 14.93 -36.46 16.31
C ASP A 719 15.64 -35.37 15.51
N ARG A 720 16.65 -35.75 14.73
CA ARG A 720 17.38 -34.84 13.85
C ARG A 720 16.49 -34.32 12.73
N THR A 721 15.70 -35.18 12.12
CA THR A 721 14.75 -34.81 11.08
C THR A 721 13.68 -33.84 11.64
N THR A 722 13.13 -34.15 12.83
CA THR A 722 12.20 -33.28 13.54
C THR A 722 12.80 -31.91 13.83
N ALA A 723 14.02 -31.85 14.33
CA ALA A 723 14.74 -30.60 14.60
C ALA A 723 14.94 -29.76 13.31
N LEU A 724 15.22 -30.39 12.18
CA LEU A 724 15.34 -29.71 10.88
C LEU A 724 13.99 -29.18 10.39
N ILE A 725 12.89 -29.93 10.57
CA ILE A 725 11.54 -29.46 10.22
C ILE A 725 11.18 -28.21 11.04
N TYR A 726 11.35 -28.25 12.36
CA TYR A 726 11.10 -27.09 13.23
C TYR A 726 11.98 -25.90 12.85
N ARG A 727 13.25 -26.15 12.53
CA ARG A 727 14.17 -25.10 12.08
C ARG A 727 13.75 -24.48 10.76
N ALA A 728 13.28 -25.28 9.82
CA ALA A 728 12.86 -24.79 8.48
C ALA A 728 11.55 -23.99 8.53
N LEU A 729 10.58 -24.42 9.37
CA LEU A 729 9.26 -23.81 9.41
C LEU A 729 9.14 -22.70 10.47
N LEU A 730 9.70 -22.93 11.68
CA LEU A 730 9.53 -22.06 12.85
C LEU A 730 10.82 -21.36 13.30
N VAL A 731 11.97 -21.72 12.69
CA VAL A 731 13.29 -21.14 12.99
C VAL A 731 13.81 -21.48 14.41
N ARG A 732 13.24 -22.46 15.09
CA ARG A 732 13.65 -22.89 16.44
C ARG A 732 13.79 -24.41 16.53
N ALA A 733 14.36 -24.87 17.64
CA ALA A 733 14.32 -26.29 17.99
C ALA A 733 12.94 -26.67 18.57
N PRO A 734 12.51 -27.95 18.45
CA PRO A 734 11.36 -28.47 19.18
C PRO A 734 11.67 -28.54 20.69
N CYS A 735 10.65 -28.39 21.53
CA CYS A 735 10.77 -28.65 22.95
C CYS A 735 10.50 -30.14 23.26
N ASP A 736 10.83 -30.59 24.48
CA ASP A 736 10.66 -32.00 24.90
C ASP A 736 9.20 -32.48 24.77
N GLY A 737 8.23 -31.60 25.06
CA GLY A 737 6.81 -31.92 24.90
C GLY A 737 6.40 -32.12 23.43
N GLU A 738 6.99 -31.35 22.50
CA GLU A 738 6.74 -31.50 21.07
C GLU A 738 7.39 -32.77 20.53
N LEU A 739 8.62 -33.07 20.95
CA LEU A 739 9.29 -34.34 20.61
C LEU A 739 8.47 -35.55 21.09
N SER A 740 7.99 -35.49 22.33
CA SER A 740 7.14 -36.54 22.90
C SER A 740 5.80 -36.70 22.14
N ALA A 741 5.18 -35.58 21.72
CA ALA A 741 3.96 -35.58 20.93
C ALA A 741 4.18 -36.24 19.57
N ILE A 742 5.27 -35.92 18.89
CA ILE A 742 5.62 -36.49 17.57
C ILE A 742 5.93 -38.00 17.69
N ALA A 743 6.67 -38.42 18.73
CA ALA A 743 6.95 -39.84 18.97
C ALA A 743 5.72 -40.67 19.21
N ASN A 744 4.64 -40.06 19.70
CA ASN A 744 3.35 -40.71 19.98
C ASN A 744 2.31 -40.57 18.85
N LEU A 745 2.68 -40.02 17.69
CA LEU A 745 1.77 -39.95 16.55
C LEU A 745 1.31 -41.36 16.15
N THR A 746 0.01 -41.57 16.17
CA THR A 746 -0.60 -42.79 15.67
C THR A 746 -0.63 -42.80 14.16
N ALA A 747 -0.62 -43.98 13.55
CA ALA A 747 -0.63 -44.11 12.08
C ALA A 747 -1.80 -43.35 11.46
N SER A 748 -1.46 -42.37 10.62
CA SER A 748 -2.35 -41.62 9.75
C SER A 748 -2.16 -42.09 8.29
N SER A 749 -2.83 -41.45 7.35
CA SER A 749 -2.56 -41.64 5.91
C SER A 749 -1.22 -41.00 5.44
N LEU A 750 -0.63 -40.18 6.30
CA LEU A 750 0.65 -39.51 6.06
C LEU A 750 1.78 -40.19 6.83
N THR A 751 3.00 -40.01 6.40
CA THR A 751 4.18 -40.42 7.19
C THR A 751 4.38 -39.49 8.39
N PRO A 752 5.06 -39.89 9.48
CA PRO A 752 5.33 -39.01 10.64
C PRO A 752 6.02 -37.66 10.25
N VAL A 753 6.84 -37.68 9.22
CA VAL A 753 7.48 -36.47 8.67
C VAL A 753 6.44 -35.55 8.01
N GLU A 754 5.55 -36.11 7.20
CA GLU A 754 4.49 -35.36 6.54
C GLU A 754 3.47 -34.81 7.54
N ASP A 755 3.06 -35.64 8.53
CA ASP A 755 2.18 -35.20 9.63
C ASP A 755 2.81 -34.03 10.41
N THR A 756 4.10 -34.10 10.74
CA THR A 756 4.81 -33.02 11.44
C THR A 756 4.84 -31.74 10.61
N ILE A 757 5.20 -31.81 9.34
CA ILE A 757 5.21 -30.66 8.44
C ILE A 757 3.81 -30.07 8.32
N TRP A 758 2.79 -30.91 8.08
CA TRP A 758 1.40 -30.50 7.94
C TRP A 758 0.89 -29.79 9.22
N ALA A 759 1.14 -30.37 10.39
CA ALA A 759 0.73 -29.79 11.67
C ALA A 759 1.37 -28.43 11.93
N LEU A 760 2.66 -28.28 11.63
CA LEU A 760 3.37 -27.01 11.83
C LEU A 760 2.92 -25.94 10.84
N LEU A 761 2.67 -26.27 9.56
CA LEU A 761 2.15 -25.31 8.58
C LEU A 761 0.76 -24.77 8.97
N ASN A 762 -0.04 -25.58 9.67
CA ASN A 762 -1.36 -25.21 10.17
C ASN A 762 -1.33 -24.58 11.59
N SER A 763 -0.16 -24.49 12.22
CA SER A 763 -0.03 -23.95 13.57
C SER A 763 -0.17 -22.43 13.62
N PRO A 764 -0.69 -21.85 14.71
CA PRO A 764 -0.67 -20.42 14.93
C PRO A 764 0.77 -19.84 14.89
N GLU A 765 1.78 -20.60 15.32
CA GLU A 765 3.16 -20.15 15.31
C GLU A 765 3.70 -19.92 13.90
N PHE A 766 3.28 -20.73 12.92
CA PHE A 766 3.62 -20.51 11.52
C PHE A 766 2.88 -19.30 10.93
N LEU A 767 1.63 -19.10 11.30
CA LEU A 767 0.73 -18.09 10.73
C LEU A 767 0.88 -16.69 11.33
N PHE A 768 1.63 -16.55 12.43
CA PHE A 768 1.83 -15.28 13.11
C PHE A 768 3.31 -14.91 13.17
N GLN A 769 3.55 -13.60 13.17
CA GLN A 769 4.84 -12.99 13.39
C GLN A 769 4.91 -12.46 14.82
N ARG A 770 5.84 -13.00 15.60
CA ARG A 770 6.13 -12.58 16.98
C ARG A 770 7.10 -11.42 17.01
#